data_d200278b9326f0915838ba04e1e88ff4
#
_entry.id   d200278b9326f0915838ba04e1e88ff4
#
_cell.length_a   1.000
_cell.length_b   1.000
_cell.length_c   1.000
_cell.angle_alpha   90.00
_cell.angle_beta   90.00
_cell.angle_gamma   90.00
#
_symmetry.space_group_name_H-M   'P 1'
#
loop_
_entity.id
_entity.type
_entity.pdbx_description
1 polymer ?
#
loop_
_entity_poly.entity_id
_entity_poly.type
_entity_poly.pdbx_seq_one_letter_code
_entity_poly.pdbx_strand_id
1 'polypeptide(L)'
;MARDPICGMFVEEKNESLNFETDGRRYYFCCKSCLDEFAMPEKELKKLKSHVVLAIILTIPTVLLTYIAIIPHQLNPYVLFALATPVQFWLGWRFYQGTYDAFKHKMTNMDVLIALGTSTAWGYSTVITFVHNVVPMADVYFETSSVIITLLLIGRLLESKTKTRASKAVKKLLDLKPRFAHAIKNNQEVEVPVEQVQPDDIIIVRPGERIPVDGTIIEGRSSIDQSAITGESIPVEKEVGDDVIGSTINKEGAFKFKATKVGDESVLSQIVKLVEDAKSSRVPIQKLADKISSYFVPLIITIAIISALGWFFVGGIGLTFSILAFVSVIIISCPCALGIATPAALMVGAGKAAENGILIKGGENLENARKVQIIIFDKTGTLTKGIPSVTDVVTINEMNSDEILRLAAISEKNSEHPLARAIVRHAKKTNLVVSDPDSFKSITGSGVEAQYGDHQILIGNRKFITNNGITIDEKMEKKIQEFEEGGKTTIIICIDKKLSGIIAMMDTISDNALEAIQRLKKNGIQVAMLTGDNTKIANAIASKLGIDRVFAEVSPQEKENVIAKIKQEGKTVAMVGDGINDAPALAAADLGIAFGSGTDIAKETGGIILVKDDLRDVVTAIELSKKTVAKIKQNLVLSFVYNSALIPVAAGALVPIFGPHVYMILPFLAAGAMATSSITVISNSLLLNRYKPMRQRLEIK
;
A
#
# COMPACT_ATOMS: atom_id res chain seq x y z
N MET A 1 0.86 21.59 -12.88
CA MET A 1 1.69 20.70 -13.73
C MET A 1 1.47 19.27 -13.28
N ALA A 2 0.82 18.46 -14.11
CA ALA A 2 0.69 17.02 -13.89
C ALA A 2 2.01 16.29 -14.22
N ARG A 3 2.09 15.04 -13.82
CA ARG A 3 3.19 14.15 -14.21
C ARG A 3 2.65 12.96 -14.99
N ASP A 4 3.37 12.60 -16.05
CA ASP A 4 3.09 11.39 -16.82
C ASP A 4 3.25 10.14 -15.92
N PRO A 5 2.21 9.31 -15.77
CA PRO A 5 2.25 8.14 -14.90
C PRO A 5 3.19 7.03 -15.39
N ILE A 6 3.55 7.02 -16.68
CA ILE A 6 4.43 6.00 -17.29
C ILE A 6 5.90 6.39 -17.15
N CYS A 7 6.29 7.55 -17.68
CA CYS A 7 7.70 7.98 -17.71
C CYS A 7 8.05 8.99 -16.62
N GLY A 8 7.04 9.64 -16.00
CA GLY A 8 7.19 10.59 -14.91
C GLY A 8 7.65 11.98 -15.30
N MET A 9 7.71 12.32 -16.55
CA MET A 9 8.00 13.68 -17.00
C MET A 9 6.89 14.65 -16.60
N PHE A 10 7.24 15.91 -16.35
CA PHE A 10 6.26 16.96 -16.06
C PHE A 10 5.53 17.34 -17.34
N VAL A 11 4.22 17.43 -17.26
CA VAL A 11 3.32 17.81 -18.36
C VAL A 11 2.45 18.96 -17.89
N GLU A 12 2.23 19.96 -18.75
CA GLU A 12 1.29 21.03 -18.46
C GLU A 12 -0.15 20.50 -18.52
N GLU A 13 -0.94 20.85 -17.52
CA GLU A 13 -2.37 20.48 -17.41
C GLU A 13 -3.22 21.39 -18.28
N LYS A 14 -3.06 21.29 -19.60
CA LYS A 14 -3.88 22.02 -20.58
C LYS A 14 -4.86 21.04 -21.25
N ASN A 15 -6.03 21.54 -21.67
CA ASN A 15 -7.01 20.72 -22.39
C ASN A 15 -6.45 20.15 -23.71
N GLU A 16 -5.46 20.76 -24.30
CA GLU A 16 -4.75 20.33 -25.52
C GLU A 16 -3.69 19.25 -25.26
N SER A 17 -3.32 19.01 -24.01
CA SER A 17 -2.34 17.98 -23.64
C SER A 17 -2.92 16.60 -23.83
N LEU A 18 -2.06 15.62 -24.21
CA LEU A 18 -2.45 14.23 -24.26
C LEU A 18 -2.95 13.78 -22.89
N ASN A 19 -4.23 13.42 -22.80
CA ASN A 19 -4.84 13.01 -21.54
C ASN A 19 -5.71 11.77 -21.74
N PHE A 20 -5.92 11.05 -20.63
CA PHE A 20 -6.80 9.89 -20.57
C PHE A 20 -7.57 9.95 -19.26
N GLU A 21 -8.88 9.82 -19.34
CA GLU A 21 -9.75 9.83 -18.18
C GLU A 21 -10.21 8.42 -17.87
N THR A 22 -9.93 7.97 -16.64
CA THR A 22 -10.39 6.69 -16.12
C THR A 22 -10.68 6.86 -14.63
N ASP A 23 -11.74 6.20 -14.15
CA ASP A 23 -12.18 6.23 -12.75
C ASP A 23 -12.38 7.65 -12.20
N GLY A 24 -12.93 8.57 -13.03
CA GLY A 24 -13.18 9.96 -12.66
C GLY A 24 -11.92 10.82 -12.48
N ARG A 25 -10.74 10.31 -12.85
CA ARG A 25 -9.47 11.05 -12.84
C ARG A 25 -8.93 11.24 -14.24
N ARG A 26 -8.38 12.43 -14.48
CA ARG A 26 -7.70 12.78 -15.72
C ARG A 26 -6.20 12.68 -15.54
N TYR A 27 -5.56 11.80 -16.32
CA TYR A 27 -4.11 11.61 -16.38
C TYR A 27 -3.55 12.33 -17.59
N TYR A 28 -2.40 12.98 -17.45
CA TYR A 28 -1.73 13.72 -18.52
C TYR A 28 -0.45 13.01 -18.92
N PHE A 29 -0.16 12.98 -20.22
CA PHE A 29 0.96 12.23 -20.78
C PHE A 29 1.86 13.15 -21.60
N CYS A 30 3.18 12.91 -21.51
CA CYS A 30 4.19 13.67 -22.23
C CYS A 30 4.19 13.36 -23.73
N CYS A 31 3.80 12.13 -24.11
CA CYS A 31 3.80 11.66 -25.50
C CYS A 31 2.71 10.58 -25.71
N LYS A 32 2.38 10.37 -26.99
CA LYS A 32 1.38 9.36 -27.39
C LYS A 32 1.79 7.94 -26.99
N SER A 33 3.07 7.62 -26.99
CA SER A 33 3.55 6.30 -26.56
C SER A 33 3.24 6.00 -25.10
N CYS A 34 3.39 7.00 -24.20
CA CYS A 34 3.02 6.85 -22.80
C CYS A 34 1.51 6.72 -22.62
N LEU A 35 0.71 7.48 -23.37
CA LEU A 35 -0.74 7.35 -23.39
C LEU A 35 -1.17 5.95 -23.84
N ASP A 36 -0.62 5.45 -24.95
CA ASP A 36 -0.96 4.14 -25.50
C ASP A 36 -0.53 2.99 -24.54
N GLU A 37 0.62 3.12 -23.88
CA GLU A 37 1.10 2.17 -22.87
C GLU A 37 0.19 2.13 -21.63
N PHE A 38 -0.37 3.27 -21.26
CA PHE A 38 -1.32 3.36 -20.14
C PHE A 38 -2.71 2.84 -20.50
N ALA A 39 -3.27 3.32 -21.63
CA ALA A 39 -4.63 3.03 -22.05
C ALA A 39 -4.80 1.60 -22.60
N MET A 40 -3.76 1.04 -23.26
CA MET A 40 -3.85 -0.27 -23.92
C MET A 40 -2.60 -1.13 -23.67
N PRO A 41 -2.28 -1.50 -22.44
CA PRO A 41 -1.03 -2.20 -22.10
C PRO A 41 -0.87 -3.56 -22.80
N GLU A 42 -1.95 -4.29 -23.07
CA GLU A 42 -1.88 -5.58 -23.78
C GLU A 42 -1.56 -5.42 -25.28
N LYS A 43 -2.08 -4.36 -25.91
CA LYS A 43 -1.81 -4.05 -27.32
C LYS A 43 -0.37 -3.63 -27.51
N GLU A 44 0.14 -2.75 -26.64
CA GLU A 44 1.53 -2.32 -26.65
C GLU A 44 2.50 -3.49 -26.35
N LEU A 45 2.12 -4.41 -25.44
CA LEU A 45 2.92 -5.61 -25.19
C LEU A 45 3.01 -6.54 -26.41
N LYS A 46 1.91 -6.70 -27.16
CA LYS A 46 1.90 -7.47 -28.42
C LYS A 46 2.78 -6.81 -29.46
N LYS A 47 2.70 -5.48 -29.63
CA LYS A 47 3.53 -4.69 -30.55
C LYS A 47 5.02 -4.80 -30.18
N LEU A 48 5.34 -4.62 -28.90
CA LEU A 48 6.72 -4.78 -28.42
C LEU A 48 7.27 -6.19 -28.66
N LYS A 49 6.46 -7.23 -28.46
CA LYS A 49 6.83 -8.62 -28.77
C LYS A 49 7.12 -8.80 -30.26
N SER A 50 6.31 -8.22 -31.16
CA SER A 50 6.53 -8.26 -32.59
C SER A 50 7.83 -7.52 -32.98
N HIS A 51 8.07 -6.33 -32.39
CA HIS A 51 9.32 -5.58 -32.63
C HIS A 51 10.56 -6.37 -32.17
N VAL A 52 10.51 -7.03 -31.01
CA VAL A 52 11.60 -7.86 -30.51
C VAL A 52 11.89 -9.03 -31.45
N VAL A 53 10.86 -9.75 -31.91
CA VAL A 53 11.03 -10.85 -32.87
C VAL A 53 11.67 -10.37 -34.15
N LEU A 54 11.18 -9.26 -34.72
CA LEU A 54 11.73 -8.70 -35.94
C LEU A 54 13.19 -8.18 -35.75
N ALA A 55 13.46 -7.55 -34.60
CA ALA A 55 14.82 -7.13 -34.26
C ALA A 55 15.79 -8.32 -34.21
N ILE A 56 15.38 -9.44 -33.60
CA ILE A 56 16.19 -10.67 -33.56
C ILE A 56 16.43 -11.22 -34.98
N ILE A 57 15.39 -11.26 -35.82
CA ILE A 57 15.49 -11.78 -37.20
C ILE A 57 16.47 -10.95 -38.04
N LEU A 58 16.52 -9.64 -37.82
CA LEU A 58 17.45 -8.75 -38.57
C LEU A 58 18.86 -8.74 -37.95
N THR A 59 18.95 -8.79 -36.60
CA THR A 59 20.25 -8.67 -35.93
C THR A 59 21.07 -9.95 -36.00
N ILE A 60 20.47 -11.15 -35.97
CA ILE A 60 21.23 -12.40 -36.07
C ILE A 60 21.99 -12.49 -37.38
N PRO A 61 21.39 -12.27 -38.58
CA PRO A 61 22.15 -12.23 -39.84
C PRO A 61 23.22 -11.13 -39.84
N THR A 62 22.94 -9.93 -39.28
CA THR A 62 23.92 -8.86 -39.18
C THR A 62 25.19 -9.29 -38.45
N VAL A 63 25.01 -9.94 -37.28
CA VAL A 63 26.11 -10.50 -36.45
C VAL A 63 26.86 -11.59 -37.23
N LEU A 64 26.12 -12.55 -37.79
CA LEU A 64 26.72 -13.67 -38.54
C LEU A 64 27.57 -13.18 -39.73
N LEU A 65 27.07 -12.22 -40.52
CA LEU A 65 27.76 -11.67 -41.67
C LEU A 65 28.97 -10.80 -41.28
N THR A 66 28.98 -10.24 -40.04
CA THR A 66 30.15 -9.51 -39.54
C THR A 66 31.30 -10.45 -39.20
N TYR A 67 31.04 -11.60 -38.59
CA TYR A 67 32.09 -12.50 -38.11
C TYR A 67 32.39 -13.69 -39.03
N ILE A 68 31.44 -14.04 -39.93
CA ILE A 68 31.59 -15.16 -40.88
C ILE A 68 31.61 -14.59 -42.30
N ALA A 69 32.72 -14.77 -43.02
CA ALA A 69 32.89 -14.28 -44.37
C ALA A 69 32.07 -15.10 -45.39
N ILE A 70 30.73 -14.97 -45.37
CA ILE A 70 29.80 -15.64 -46.29
C ILE A 70 29.65 -14.84 -47.58
N ILE A 71 29.79 -13.51 -47.53
CA ILE A 71 29.60 -12.59 -48.66
C ILE A 71 30.97 -11.95 -49.01
N PRO A 72 31.25 -11.66 -50.31
CA PRO A 72 32.45 -10.95 -50.68
C PRO A 72 32.67 -9.66 -49.91
N HIS A 73 33.90 -9.42 -49.46
CA HIS A 73 34.25 -8.27 -48.58
C HIS A 73 33.76 -6.91 -49.13
N GLN A 74 33.69 -6.74 -50.45
CA GLN A 74 33.24 -5.50 -51.10
C GLN A 74 31.73 -5.25 -50.94
N LEU A 75 30.90 -6.29 -50.86
CA LEU A 75 29.43 -6.19 -50.74
C LEU A 75 28.93 -6.25 -49.28
N ASN A 76 29.72 -6.87 -48.41
CA ASN A 76 29.32 -7.11 -47.00
C ASN A 76 28.88 -5.81 -46.28
N PRO A 77 29.60 -4.68 -46.31
CA PRO A 77 29.19 -3.46 -45.62
C PRO A 77 27.82 -2.91 -46.07
N TYR A 78 27.49 -3.04 -47.36
CA TYR A 78 26.20 -2.59 -47.91
C TYR A 78 25.03 -3.48 -47.39
N VAL A 79 25.24 -4.79 -47.29
CA VAL A 79 24.25 -5.71 -46.77
C VAL A 79 24.06 -5.47 -45.28
N LEU A 80 25.13 -5.27 -44.51
CA LEU A 80 25.06 -4.91 -43.09
C LEU A 80 24.33 -3.58 -42.87
N PHE A 81 24.60 -2.57 -43.68
CA PHE A 81 23.86 -1.29 -43.68
C PHE A 81 22.35 -1.52 -43.90
N ALA A 82 21.98 -2.32 -44.92
CA ALA A 82 20.58 -2.57 -45.25
C ALA A 82 19.85 -3.32 -44.13
N LEU A 83 20.50 -4.24 -43.42
CA LEU A 83 19.92 -4.98 -42.30
C LEU A 83 19.84 -4.16 -41.00
N ALA A 84 20.87 -3.36 -40.71
CA ALA A 84 20.97 -2.58 -39.49
C ALA A 84 20.08 -1.31 -39.50
N THR A 85 19.90 -0.68 -40.66
CA THR A 85 19.13 0.57 -40.76
C THR A 85 17.68 0.46 -40.29
N PRO A 86 16.91 -0.58 -40.63
CA PRO A 86 15.58 -0.78 -40.09
C PRO A 86 15.59 -1.00 -38.55
N VAL A 87 16.61 -1.67 -38.02
CA VAL A 87 16.74 -1.85 -36.55
C VAL A 87 17.01 -0.51 -35.88
N GLN A 88 17.90 0.31 -36.44
CA GLN A 88 18.28 1.61 -35.90
C GLN A 88 17.13 2.60 -35.89
N PHE A 89 16.45 2.83 -37.04
CA PHE A 89 15.51 3.94 -37.18
C PHE A 89 14.05 3.56 -37.07
N TRP A 90 13.66 2.32 -37.37
CA TRP A 90 12.28 1.88 -37.23
C TRP A 90 12.03 1.23 -35.87
N LEU A 91 12.78 0.18 -35.51
CA LEU A 91 12.60 -0.52 -34.23
C LEU A 91 13.18 0.31 -33.09
N GLY A 92 14.23 1.08 -33.30
CA GLY A 92 14.84 2.01 -32.36
C GLY A 92 14.15 3.39 -32.28
N TRP A 93 13.10 3.67 -33.06
CA TRP A 93 12.45 4.99 -33.15
C TRP A 93 12.02 5.54 -31.78
N ARG A 94 11.59 4.70 -30.91
CA ARG A 94 11.18 5.04 -29.54
C ARG A 94 12.29 5.78 -28.77
N PHE A 95 13.55 5.39 -28.93
CA PHE A 95 14.68 6.04 -28.26
C PHE A 95 14.92 7.46 -28.77
N TYR A 96 14.68 7.69 -30.05
CA TYR A 96 14.73 9.03 -30.63
C TYR A 96 13.59 9.92 -30.14
N GLN A 97 12.38 9.38 -30.03
CA GLN A 97 11.25 10.11 -29.44
C GLN A 97 11.56 10.49 -28.00
N GLY A 98 12.02 9.54 -27.18
CA GLY A 98 12.38 9.79 -25.78
C GLY A 98 13.51 10.82 -25.63
N THR A 99 14.46 10.85 -26.59
CA THR A 99 15.53 11.85 -26.65
C THR A 99 14.99 13.24 -27.01
N TYR A 100 14.11 13.33 -28.00
CA TYR A 100 13.48 14.60 -28.40
C TYR A 100 12.67 15.20 -27.26
N ASP A 101 11.86 14.36 -26.57
CA ASP A 101 11.05 14.79 -25.44
C ASP A 101 11.92 15.23 -24.25
N ALA A 102 13.03 14.55 -23.99
CA ALA A 102 14.00 14.95 -22.97
C ALA A 102 14.59 16.34 -23.24
N PHE A 103 15.03 16.60 -24.46
CA PHE A 103 15.56 17.92 -24.87
C PHE A 103 14.50 19.01 -24.79
N LYS A 104 13.27 18.74 -25.21
CA LYS A 104 12.14 19.67 -25.12
C LYS A 104 11.88 20.12 -23.70
N HIS A 105 12.05 19.23 -22.73
CA HIS A 105 11.84 19.51 -21.30
C HIS A 105 13.14 19.87 -20.57
N LYS A 106 14.25 20.11 -21.28
CA LYS A 106 15.59 20.45 -20.71
C LYS A 106 16.06 19.43 -19.66
N MET A 107 15.75 18.15 -19.90
CA MET A 107 16.15 17.04 -19.04
C MET A 107 17.01 16.07 -19.82
N THR A 108 17.78 15.25 -19.11
CA THR A 108 18.52 14.14 -19.71
C THR A 108 17.97 12.83 -19.17
N ASN A 109 17.80 11.85 -20.05
CA ASN A 109 17.33 10.52 -19.73
C ASN A 109 18.20 9.44 -20.38
N MET A 110 17.90 8.18 -20.11
CA MET A 110 18.65 7.06 -20.68
C MET A 110 18.48 6.94 -22.20
N ASP A 111 17.36 7.41 -22.78
CA ASP A 111 17.12 7.33 -24.22
C ASP A 111 18.11 8.21 -24.99
N VAL A 112 18.57 9.32 -24.39
CA VAL A 112 19.63 10.19 -24.95
C VAL A 112 20.95 9.43 -25.13
N LEU A 113 21.35 8.63 -24.10
CA LEU A 113 22.58 7.83 -24.19
C LEU A 113 22.49 6.75 -25.27
N ILE A 114 21.33 6.07 -25.31
CA ILE A 114 21.07 5.00 -26.28
C ILE A 114 21.09 5.58 -27.71
N ALA A 115 20.30 6.63 -27.97
CA ALA A 115 20.24 7.25 -29.26
C ALA A 115 21.61 7.78 -29.72
N LEU A 116 22.36 8.43 -28.81
CA LEU A 116 23.70 8.95 -29.12
C LEU A 116 24.68 7.82 -29.42
N GLY A 117 24.78 6.80 -28.58
CA GLY A 117 25.73 5.70 -28.74
C GLY A 117 25.47 4.88 -30.00
N THR A 118 24.19 4.46 -30.20
CA THR A 118 23.83 3.64 -31.37
C THR A 118 23.92 4.43 -32.69
N SER A 119 23.55 5.72 -32.70
CA SER A 119 23.69 6.58 -33.88
C SER A 119 25.14 6.85 -34.21
N THR A 120 26.03 6.97 -33.21
CA THR A 120 27.46 7.14 -33.45
C THR A 120 28.05 5.87 -34.11
N ALA A 121 27.71 4.67 -33.61
CA ALA A 121 28.17 3.42 -34.19
C ALA A 121 27.64 3.24 -35.63
N TRP A 122 26.34 3.46 -35.85
CA TRP A 122 25.73 3.36 -37.18
C TRP A 122 26.26 4.42 -38.17
N GLY A 123 26.37 5.68 -37.70
CA GLY A 123 26.85 6.81 -38.53
C GLY A 123 28.29 6.64 -38.94
N TYR A 124 29.17 6.27 -38.03
CA TYR A 124 30.57 5.92 -38.34
C TYR A 124 30.63 4.82 -39.40
N SER A 125 29.91 3.71 -39.20
CA SER A 125 29.91 2.59 -40.17
C SER A 125 29.36 2.99 -41.53
N THR A 126 28.36 3.89 -41.56
CA THR A 126 27.81 4.43 -42.80
C THR A 126 28.85 5.29 -43.57
N VAL A 127 29.56 6.16 -42.85
CA VAL A 127 30.63 6.97 -43.46
C VAL A 127 31.70 6.08 -44.08
N ILE A 128 32.18 5.07 -43.36
CA ILE A 128 33.17 4.11 -43.85
C ILE A 128 32.63 3.32 -45.07
N THR A 129 31.38 2.94 -45.08
CA THR A 129 30.78 2.17 -46.20
C THR A 129 30.66 2.97 -47.48
N PHE A 130 30.29 4.25 -47.40
CA PHE A 130 29.98 5.08 -48.61
C PHE A 130 31.10 6.05 -49.01
N VAL A 131 32.02 6.38 -48.09
CA VAL A 131 33.12 7.32 -48.35
C VAL A 131 34.46 6.58 -48.28
N HIS A 132 34.81 5.92 -49.38
CA HIS A 132 35.92 4.96 -49.50
C HIS A 132 37.33 5.52 -49.17
N ASN A 133 37.54 6.83 -49.08
CA ASN A 133 38.86 7.46 -48.92
C ASN A 133 39.14 7.98 -47.50
N VAL A 134 38.21 7.84 -46.53
CA VAL A 134 38.39 8.45 -45.21
C VAL A 134 39.31 7.62 -44.30
N VAL A 135 39.15 6.30 -44.27
CA VAL A 135 40.04 5.40 -43.53
C VAL A 135 40.16 4.07 -44.32
N PRO A 136 41.29 3.78 -44.96
CA PRO A 136 41.49 2.50 -45.67
C PRO A 136 41.42 1.33 -44.69
N MET A 137 40.67 0.26 -45.04
CA MET A 137 40.51 -0.97 -44.24
C MET A 137 39.91 -0.81 -42.85
N ALA A 138 39.03 0.16 -42.61
CA ALA A 138 38.37 0.31 -41.33
C ALA A 138 37.17 -0.67 -41.18
N ASP A 139 37.06 -1.30 -40.03
CA ASP A 139 35.92 -2.16 -39.68
C ASP A 139 34.64 -1.34 -39.53
N VAL A 140 33.51 -1.94 -39.88
CA VAL A 140 32.16 -1.39 -39.65
C VAL A 140 31.54 -2.03 -38.43
N TYR A 141 30.67 -1.29 -37.71
CA TYR A 141 30.07 -1.68 -36.43
C TYR A 141 28.54 -1.60 -36.46
N PHE A 142 27.92 -2.01 -37.57
CA PHE A 142 26.49 -2.07 -37.76
C PHE A 142 25.86 -3.12 -36.79
N GLU A 143 26.56 -4.24 -36.56
CA GLU A 143 26.14 -5.26 -35.61
C GLU A 143 26.07 -4.71 -34.19
N THR A 144 27.00 -3.88 -33.79
CA THR A 144 27.02 -3.25 -32.44
C THR A 144 25.75 -2.44 -32.22
N SER A 145 25.37 -1.56 -33.12
CA SER A 145 24.15 -0.78 -33.07
C SER A 145 22.90 -1.68 -32.99
N SER A 146 22.83 -2.69 -33.87
CA SER A 146 21.69 -3.61 -33.96
C SER A 146 21.54 -4.48 -32.71
N VAL A 147 22.64 -5.02 -32.20
CA VAL A 147 22.65 -5.86 -30.96
C VAL A 147 22.18 -5.06 -29.78
N ILE A 148 22.64 -3.82 -29.62
CA ILE A 148 22.27 -2.97 -28.49
C ILE A 148 20.78 -2.68 -28.50
N ILE A 149 20.23 -2.22 -29.64
CA ILE A 149 18.78 -1.93 -29.73
C ILE A 149 17.97 -3.20 -29.47
N THR A 150 18.36 -4.34 -30.05
CA THR A 150 17.66 -5.60 -29.88
C THR A 150 17.63 -6.04 -28.41
N LEU A 151 18.78 -5.98 -27.72
CA LEU A 151 18.88 -6.36 -26.31
C LEU A 151 18.12 -5.42 -25.39
N LEU A 152 18.10 -4.12 -25.71
CA LEU A 152 17.27 -3.14 -24.99
C LEU A 152 15.78 -3.40 -25.17
N LEU A 153 15.34 -3.75 -26.37
CA LEU A 153 13.94 -4.13 -26.63
C LEU A 153 13.57 -5.42 -25.88
N ILE A 154 14.47 -6.43 -25.82
CA ILE A 154 14.28 -7.63 -25.01
C ILE A 154 14.18 -7.26 -23.53
N GLY A 155 15.07 -6.42 -23.03
CA GLY A 155 15.04 -5.91 -21.65
C GLY A 155 13.69 -5.27 -21.31
N ARG A 156 13.19 -4.38 -22.17
CA ARG A 156 11.86 -3.74 -22.00
C ARG A 156 10.71 -4.74 -22.09
N LEU A 157 10.80 -5.77 -22.94
CA LEU A 157 9.78 -6.83 -22.99
C LEU A 157 9.73 -7.62 -21.69
N LEU A 158 10.87 -7.96 -21.11
CA LEU A 158 10.96 -8.63 -19.80
C LEU A 158 10.43 -7.75 -18.68
N GLU A 159 10.75 -6.47 -18.70
CA GLU A 159 10.22 -5.46 -17.78
C GLU A 159 8.69 -5.40 -17.83
N SER A 160 8.12 -5.21 -19.02
CA SER A 160 6.67 -5.11 -19.23
C SER A 160 5.94 -6.38 -18.75
N LYS A 161 6.46 -7.57 -19.10
CA LYS A 161 5.92 -8.84 -18.60
C LYS A 161 5.96 -8.95 -17.08
N THR A 162 6.96 -8.40 -16.44
CA THR A 162 7.12 -8.47 -14.99
C THR A 162 6.20 -7.49 -14.27
N LYS A 163 6.05 -6.27 -14.81
CA LYS A 163 5.03 -5.32 -14.35
C LYS A 163 3.62 -5.94 -14.41
N THR A 164 3.32 -6.65 -15.49
CA THR A 164 2.04 -7.37 -15.65
C THR A 164 1.89 -8.52 -14.63
N ARG A 165 2.96 -9.24 -14.30
CA ARG A 165 2.92 -10.31 -13.28
C ARG A 165 2.73 -9.76 -11.86
N ALA A 166 3.35 -8.64 -11.52
CA ALA A 166 3.16 -7.99 -10.23
C ALA A 166 1.71 -7.45 -10.06
N SER A 167 1.07 -7.00 -11.15
CA SER A 167 -0.36 -6.64 -11.18
C SER A 167 -1.32 -7.84 -11.03
N LYS A 168 -0.85 -9.08 -11.16
CA LYS A 168 -1.72 -10.27 -11.03
C LYS A 168 -2.30 -10.45 -9.63
N ALA A 169 -1.65 -9.97 -8.58
CA ALA A 169 -2.20 -9.99 -7.22
C ALA A 169 -3.47 -9.13 -7.14
N VAL A 170 -3.46 -7.94 -7.75
CA VAL A 170 -4.63 -7.06 -7.85
C VAL A 170 -5.70 -7.68 -8.73
N LYS A 171 -5.31 -8.25 -9.88
CA LYS A 171 -6.26 -8.92 -10.78
C LYS A 171 -6.95 -10.12 -10.12
N LYS A 172 -6.24 -10.86 -9.25
CA LYS A 172 -6.87 -11.93 -8.45
C LYS A 172 -7.98 -11.40 -7.53
N LEU A 173 -7.83 -10.20 -6.96
CA LEU A 173 -8.89 -9.59 -6.15
C LEU A 173 -10.09 -9.21 -7.02
N LEU A 174 -9.87 -8.66 -8.21
CA LEU A 174 -10.95 -8.36 -9.17
C LEU A 174 -11.67 -9.62 -9.67
N ASP A 175 -10.94 -10.71 -9.88
CA ASP A 175 -11.51 -12.01 -10.31
C ASP A 175 -12.38 -12.66 -9.21
N LEU A 176 -12.38 -12.13 -7.98
CA LEU A 176 -13.25 -12.59 -6.90
C LEU A 176 -14.68 -12.05 -7.01
N LYS A 177 -14.94 -10.97 -7.77
CA LYS A 177 -16.26 -10.36 -7.89
C LYS A 177 -17.22 -11.31 -8.63
N PRO A 178 -18.36 -11.69 -8.04
CA PRO A 178 -19.40 -12.45 -8.73
C PRO A 178 -19.97 -11.65 -9.91
N ARG A 179 -20.49 -12.35 -10.90
CA ARG A 179 -21.13 -11.70 -12.06
C ARG A 179 -22.62 -11.47 -11.87
N PHE A 180 -23.26 -12.28 -11.04
CA PHE A 180 -24.70 -12.27 -10.80
C PHE A 180 -25.00 -12.26 -9.30
N ALA A 181 -26.18 -11.76 -8.95
CA ALA A 181 -26.75 -11.75 -7.62
C ALA A 181 -28.20 -12.23 -7.66
N HIS A 182 -28.65 -12.96 -6.64
CA HIS A 182 -30.03 -13.39 -6.46
C HIS A 182 -30.80 -12.35 -5.63
N ALA A 183 -31.47 -11.40 -6.30
CA ALA A 183 -32.22 -10.33 -5.65
C ALA A 183 -33.71 -10.69 -5.52
N ILE A 184 -34.35 -10.25 -4.42
CA ILE A 184 -35.79 -10.37 -4.24
C ILE A 184 -36.45 -9.11 -4.80
N LYS A 185 -37.16 -9.24 -5.94
CA LYS A 185 -37.95 -8.15 -6.53
C LYS A 185 -39.42 -8.59 -6.61
N ASN A 186 -40.33 -7.78 -6.10
CA ASN A 186 -41.77 -8.09 -6.06
C ASN A 186 -42.09 -9.44 -5.43
N ASN A 187 -41.40 -9.79 -4.34
CA ASN A 187 -41.54 -11.07 -3.64
C ASN A 187 -41.12 -12.32 -4.44
N GLN A 188 -40.41 -12.15 -5.54
CA GLN A 188 -39.88 -13.20 -6.37
C GLN A 188 -38.36 -13.09 -6.44
N GLU A 189 -37.67 -14.24 -6.43
CA GLU A 189 -36.23 -14.30 -6.63
C GLU A 189 -35.91 -14.14 -8.10
N VAL A 190 -35.03 -13.19 -8.42
CA VAL A 190 -34.59 -12.90 -9.78
C VAL A 190 -33.07 -12.83 -9.79
N GLU A 191 -32.45 -13.52 -10.73
CA GLU A 191 -31.00 -13.39 -10.97
C GLU A 191 -30.73 -12.10 -11.77
N VAL A 192 -29.92 -11.21 -11.21
CA VAL A 192 -29.56 -9.92 -11.80
C VAL A 192 -28.04 -9.78 -11.90
N PRO A 193 -27.51 -9.10 -12.94
CA PRO A 193 -26.10 -8.72 -12.95
C PRO A 193 -25.74 -7.88 -11.72
N VAL A 194 -24.57 -8.12 -11.12
CA VAL A 194 -24.15 -7.41 -9.88
C VAL A 194 -24.09 -5.89 -10.08
N GLU A 195 -23.83 -5.42 -11.32
CA GLU A 195 -23.80 -4.01 -11.68
C GLU A 195 -25.19 -3.34 -11.62
N GLN A 196 -26.28 -4.11 -11.58
CA GLN A 196 -27.66 -3.62 -11.50
C GLN A 196 -28.23 -3.67 -10.09
N VAL A 197 -27.49 -4.20 -9.13
CA VAL A 197 -27.87 -4.18 -7.71
C VAL A 197 -27.78 -2.76 -7.19
N GLN A 198 -28.85 -2.34 -6.49
CA GLN A 198 -28.95 -1.01 -5.87
C GLN A 198 -28.85 -1.12 -4.34
N PRO A 199 -28.46 -0.03 -3.66
CA PRO A 199 -28.62 0.04 -2.21
C PRO A 199 -30.07 -0.26 -1.81
N ASP A 200 -30.24 -0.93 -0.68
CA ASP A 200 -31.51 -1.40 -0.13
C ASP A 200 -32.14 -2.64 -0.81
N ASP A 201 -31.55 -3.16 -1.91
CA ASP A 201 -31.97 -4.44 -2.49
C ASP A 201 -31.78 -5.58 -1.47
N ILE A 202 -32.75 -6.50 -1.39
CA ILE A 202 -32.64 -7.71 -0.57
C ILE A 202 -32.06 -8.83 -1.44
N ILE A 203 -30.98 -9.41 -0.98
CA ILE A 203 -30.23 -10.44 -1.71
C ILE A 203 -30.17 -11.72 -0.89
N ILE A 204 -30.34 -12.87 -1.55
CA ILE A 204 -30.19 -14.20 -0.96
C ILE A 204 -28.80 -14.75 -1.33
N VAL A 205 -28.13 -15.36 -0.34
CA VAL A 205 -26.87 -16.08 -0.57
C VAL A 205 -26.98 -17.48 0.03
N ARG A 206 -26.68 -18.47 -0.80
CA ARG A 206 -26.73 -19.89 -0.44
C ARG A 206 -25.35 -20.42 -0.05
N PRO A 207 -25.27 -21.56 0.63
CA PRO A 207 -24.00 -22.21 0.94
C PRO A 207 -23.14 -22.43 -0.32
N GLY A 208 -21.87 -22.09 -0.25
CA GLY A 208 -20.92 -22.18 -1.36
C GLY A 208 -20.91 -20.98 -2.30
N GLU A 209 -21.89 -20.10 -2.24
CA GLU A 209 -21.96 -18.89 -3.09
C GLU A 209 -21.07 -17.77 -2.55
N ARG A 210 -20.66 -16.90 -3.47
CA ARG A 210 -19.97 -15.64 -3.13
C ARG A 210 -21.00 -14.56 -2.87
N ILE A 211 -20.78 -13.76 -1.85
CA ILE A 211 -21.58 -12.59 -1.51
C ILE A 211 -21.35 -11.54 -2.61
N PRO A 212 -22.40 -11.05 -3.32
CA PRO A 212 -22.22 -10.21 -4.50
C PRO A 212 -21.81 -8.77 -4.20
N VAL A 213 -22.34 -8.16 -3.13
CA VAL A 213 -22.11 -6.77 -2.71
C VAL A 213 -22.04 -6.69 -1.18
N ASP A 214 -21.63 -5.56 -0.64
CA ASP A 214 -21.60 -5.36 0.82
C ASP A 214 -23.04 -5.12 1.34
N GLY A 215 -23.31 -5.55 2.56
CA GLY A 215 -24.62 -5.36 3.16
C GLY A 215 -24.71 -5.82 4.60
N THR A 216 -25.92 -5.75 5.17
CA THR A 216 -26.24 -6.16 6.55
C THR A 216 -27.25 -7.31 6.55
N ILE A 217 -27.00 -8.38 7.30
CA ILE A 217 -27.87 -9.56 7.39
C ILE A 217 -29.20 -9.17 8.04
N ILE A 218 -30.30 -9.51 7.37
CA ILE A 218 -31.68 -9.27 7.86
C ILE A 218 -32.40 -10.55 8.25
N GLU A 219 -31.98 -11.70 7.72
CA GLU A 219 -32.59 -13.01 8.05
C GLU A 219 -31.57 -14.12 7.86
N GLY A 220 -31.54 -15.05 8.81
CA GLY A 220 -30.64 -16.21 8.78
C GLY A 220 -29.35 -16.00 9.56
N ARG A 221 -28.47 -16.99 9.51
CA ARG A 221 -27.10 -16.96 10.07
C ARG A 221 -26.20 -17.84 9.21
N SER A 222 -24.92 -17.52 9.17
CA SER A 222 -23.96 -18.30 8.41
C SER A 222 -22.53 -18.14 8.92
N SER A 223 -21.69 -19.09 8.55
CA SER A 223 -20.23 -19.03 8.68
C SER A 223 -19.65 -18.55 7.35
N ILE A 224 -18.96 -17.40 7.34
CA ILE A 224 -18.48 -16.72 6.15
C ILE A 224 -16.95 -16.75 6.09
N ASP A 225 -16.40 -17.29 5.00
CA ASP A 225 -14.98 -17.25 4.71
C ASP A 225 -14.59 -15.90 4.09
N GLN A 226 -13.94 -15.09 4.89
CA GLN A 226 -13.46 -13.76 4.49
C GLN A 226 -11.96 -13.75 4.13
N SER A 227 -11.32 -14.91 4.02
CA SER A 227 -9.87 -15.07 3.85
C SER A 227 -9.30 -14.31 2.65
N ALA A 228 -10.08 -14.20 1.58
CA ALA A 228 -9.67 -13.49 0.36
C ALA A 228 -9.48 -11.97 0.55
N ILE A 229 -10.17 -11.37 1.53
CA ILE A 229 -10.14 -9.93 1.83
C ILE A 229 -9.36 -9.66 3.11
N THR A 230 -9.64 -10.43 4.15
CA THR A 230 -9.04 -10.24 5.47
C THR A 230 -7.75 -11.03 5.68
N GLY A 231 -7.51 -12.08 4.91
CA GLY A 231 -6.38 -13.00 5.08
C GLY A 231 -6.55 -13.98 6.26
N GLU A 232 -7.75 -14.10 6.88
CA GLU A 232 -8.03 -15.09 7.92
C GLU A 232 -8.52 -16.39 7.34
N SER A 233 -7.91 -17.50 7.76
CA SER A 233 -8.29 -18.82 7.28
C SER A 233 -9.50 -19.40 7.99
N ILE A 234 -9.86 -18.86 9.16
CA ILE A 234 -10.99 -19.34 9.97
C ILE A 234 -12.24 -18.58 9.56
N PRO A 235 -13.31 -19.24 9.12
CA PRO A 235 -14.58 -18.61 8.81
C PRO A 235 -15.18 -17.90 10.04
N VAL A 236 -15.86 -16.78 9.82
CA VAL A 236 -16.48 -15.95 10.88
C VAL A 236 -17.97 -16.22 10.91
N GLU A 237 -18.51 -16.54 12.08
CA GLU A 237 -19.96 -16.62 12.26
C GLU A 237 -20.60 -15.25 12.18
N LYS A 238 -21.70 -15.15 11.43
CA LYS A 238 -22.48 -13.93 11.20
C LYS A 238 -23.97 -14.21 11.41
N GLU A 239 -24.64 -13.29 12.10
CA GLU A 239 -26.06 -13.36 12.44
C GLU A 239 -26.79 -12.07 12.03
N VAL A 240 -28.10 -12.01 12.28
CA VAL A 240 -28.94 -10.84 11.94
C VAL A 240 -28.40 -9.58 12.61
N GLY A 241 -28.17 -8.53 11.80
CA GLY A 241 -27.59 -7.26 12.21
C GLY A 241 -26.08 -7.15 11.94
N ASP A 242 -25.40 -8.23 11.57
CA ASP A 242 -24.00 -8.21 11.23
C ASP A 242 -23.77 -7.80 9.76
N ASP A 243 -22.67 -7.10 9.53
CA ASP A 243 -22.24 -6.72 8.18
C ASP A 243 -21.53 -7.86 7.47
N VAL A 244 -21.80 -7.98 6.17
CA VAL A 244 -21.16 -8.90 5.23
C VAL A 244 -20.42 -8.13 4.14
N ILE A 245 -19.30 -8.67 3.70
CA ILE A 245 -18.42 -8.05 2.70
C ILE A 245 -18.57 -8.79 1.37
N GLY A 246 -18.78 -8.05 0.30
CA GLY A 246 -18.84 -8.59 -1.05
C GLY A 246 -17.58 -9.38 -1.43
N SER A 247 -17.77 -10.41 -2.27
CA SER A 247 -16.71 -11.32 -2.74
C SER A 247 -16.18 -12.34 -1.71
N THR A 248 -16.65 -12.31 -0.46
CA THR A 248 -16.43 -13.38 0.54
C THR A 248 -17.31 -14.58 0.23
N ILE A 249 -17.02 -15.75 0.80
CA ILE A 249 -17.72 -17.01 0.49
C ILE A 249 -18.59 -17.43 1.67
N ASN A 250 -19.86 -17.65 1.40
CA ASN A 250 -20.77 -18.27 2.34
C ASN A 250 -20.47 -19.77 2.47
N LYS A 251 -20.15 -20.28 3.65
CA LYS A 251 -19.81 -21.71 3.88
C LYS A 251 -21.02 -22.54 4.27
N GLU A 252 -21.80 -22.05 5.23
CA GLU A 252 -22.88 -22.81 5.87
C GLU A 252 -24.13 -21.92 6.02
N GLY A 253 -25.31 -22.55 5.88
CA GLY A 253 -26.55 -21.82 6.00
C GLY A 253 -26.87 -20.90 4.80
N ALA A 254 -28.14 -20.60 4.60
CA ALA A 254 -28.59 -19.59 3.69
C ALA A 254 -29.03 -18.35 4.49
N PHE A 255 -28.74 -17.16 3.99
CA PHE A 255 -29.15 -15.92 4.63
C PHE A 255 -29.62 -14.89 3.62
N LYS A 256 -30.43 -13.95 4.09
CA LYS A 256 -30.81 -12.76 3.34
C LYS A 256 -30.13 -11.55 3.94
N PHE A 257 -29.65 -10.67 3.09
CA PHE A 257 -29.04 -9.43 3.53
C PHE A 257 -29.55 -8.26 2.68
N LYS A 258 -29.52 -7.07 3.26
CA LYS A 258 -29.85 -5.82 2.62
C LYS A 258 -28.57 -5.18 2.10
N ALA A 259 -28.50 -4.90 0.81
CA ALA A 259 -27.33 -4.25 0.18
C ALA A 259 -27.14 -2.84 0.74
N THR A 260 -25.90 -2.50 1.13
CA THR A 260 -25.56 -1.18 1.67
C THR A 260 -24.60 -0.43 0.76
N LYS A 261 -23.51 -1.07 0.30
CA LYS A 261 -22.51 -0.48 -0.59
C LYS A 261 -22.39 -1.30 -1.87
N VAL A 262 -22.59 -0.65 -3.01
CA VAL A 262 -22.61 -1.29 -4.32
C VAL A 262 -21.62 -0.63 -5.28
N GLY A 263 -21.22 -1.31 -6.35
CA GLY A 263 -20.37 -0.76 -7.40
C GLY A 263 -18.99 -0.30 -6.86
N ASP A 264 -18.66 0.96 -7.12
CA ASP A 264 -17.38 1.56 -6.75
C ASP A 264 -17.24 1.84 -5.25
N GLU A 265 -18.36 1.90 -4.52
CA GLU A 265 -18.39 2.11 -3.07
C GLU A 265 -18.13 0.83 -2.27
N SER A 266 -18.18 -0.35 -2.91
CA SER A 266 -17.91 -1.62 -2.24
C SER A 266 -16.48 -1.68 -1.69
N VAL A 267 -16.30 -2.35 -0.56
CA VAL A 267 -15.00 -2.55 0.10
C VAL A 267 -13.95 -3.10 -0.87
N LEU A 268 -14.33 -4.09 -1.69
CA LEU A 268 -13.41 -4.66 -2.68
C LEU A 268 -13.00 -3.62 -3.74
N SER A 269 -13.93 -2.83 -4.27
CA SER A 269 -13.62 -1.78 -5.26
C SER A 269 -12.71 -0.72 -4.66
N GLN A 270 -12.94 -0.31 -3.41
CA GLN A 270 -12.05 0.61 -2.69
C GLN A 270 -10.64 0.02 -2.48
N ILE A 271 -10.53 -1.27 -2.14
CA ILE A 271 -9.23 -1.96 -2.01
C ILE A 271 -8.46 -1.91 -3.33
N VAL A 272 -9.12 -2.26 -4.43
CA VAL A 272 -8.51 -2.24 -5.76
C VAL A 272 -8.03 -0.83 -6.12
N LYS A 273 -8.87 0.18 -5.94
CA LYS A 273 -8.53 1.59 -6.19
C LYS A 273 -7.32 2.05 -5.37
N LEU A 274 -7.27 1.72 -4.09
CA LEU A 274 -6.13 2.07 -3.21
C LEU A 274 -4.82 1.40 -3.67
N VAL A 275 -4.87 0.16 -4.14
CA VAL A 275 -3.69 -0.54 -4.66
C VAL A 275 -3.25 0.06 -6.01
N GLU A 276 -4.18 0.48 -6.85
CA GLU A 276 -3.88 1.18 -8.11
C GLU A 276 -3.31 2.58 -7.87
N ASP A 277 -3.86 3.32 -6.92
CA ASP A 277 -3.31 4.61 -6.48
C ASP A 277 -1.88 4.46 -5.91
N ALA A 278 -1.63 3.41 -5.13
CA ALA A 278 -0.29 3.10 -4.64
C ALA A 278 0.69 2.81 -5.79
N LYS A 279 0.22 2.12 -6.84
CA LYS A 279 1.01 1.83 -8.05
C LYS A 279 1.40 3.09 -8.83
N SER A 280 0.50 4.07 -8.92
CA SER A 280 0.72 5.32 -9.65
C SER A 280 1.46 6.38 -8.83
N SER A 281 1.50 6.24 -7.50
CA SER A 281 2.14 7.18 -6.60
C SER A 281 3.66 7.03 -6.60
N ARG A 282 4.39 8.17 -6.57
CA ARG A 282 5.85 8.18 -6.47
C ARG A 282 6.30 8.30 -5.04
N VAL A 283 7.25 7.46 -4.67
CA VAL A 283 7.94 7.51 -3.37
C VAL A 283 8.97 8.64 -3.39
N PRO A 284 9.17 9.43 -2.31
CA PRO A 284 10.19 10.47 -2.24
C PRO A 284 11.60 10.00 -2.63
N ILE A 285 11.95 8.74 -2.32
CA ILE A 285 13.23 8.14 -2.72
C ILE A 285 13.41 8.03 -4.25
N GLN A 286 12.32 7.97 -5.02
CA GLN A 286 12.38 7.97 -6.48
C GLN A 286 12.79 9.36 -7.01
N LYS A 287 12.35 10.45 -6.37
CA LYS A 287 12.80 11.81 -6.70
C LYS A 287 14.31 11.95 -6.57
N LEU A 288 14.90 11.27 -5.57
CA LEU A 288 16.36 11.24 -5.38
C LEU A 288 17.05 10.48 -6.51
N ALA A 289 16.50 9.34 -6.93
CA ALA A 289 17.02 8.57 -8.07
C ALA A 289 16.98 9.37 -9.37
N ASP A 290 15.87 10.08 -9.64
CA ASP A 290 15.74 10.96 -10.80
C ASP A 290 16.77 12.10 -10.77
N LYS A 291 17.01 12.70 -9.59
CA LYS A 291 18.02 13.73 -9.39
C LYS A 291 19.43 13.20 -9.63
N ILE A 292 19.75 12.00 -9.14
CA ILE A 292 21.06 11.36 -9.39
C ILE A 292 21.25 11.14 -10.89
N SER A 293 20.23 10.64 -11.60
CA SER A 293 20.29 10.40 -13.04
C SER A 293 20.55 11.68 -13.83
N SER A 294 20.01 12.84 -13.42
CA SER A 294 20.20 14.10 -14.12
C SER A 294 21.65 14.62 -14.07
N TYR A 295 22.43 14.23 -13.07
CA TYR A 295 23.88 14.52 -13.01
C TYR A 295 24.72 13.41 -13.63
N PHE A 296 24.25 12.18 -13.54
CA PHE A 296 24.97 11.01 -14.03
C PHE A 296 25.15 11.04 -15.54
N VAL A 297 24.09 11.34 -16.31
CA VAL A 297 24.15 11.34 -17.79
C VAL A 297 25.17 12.34 -18.35
N PRO A 298 25.19 13.63 -17.95
CA PRO A 298 26.23 14.54 -18.36
C PRO A 298 27.67 14.11 -17.99
N LEU A 299 27.82 13.56 -16.78
CA LEU A 299 29.12 13.02 -16.30
C LEU A 299 29.61 11.89 -17.22
N ILE A 300 28.73 10.97 -17.58
CA ILE A 300 29.08 9.86 -18.48
C ILE A 300 29.48 10.35 -19.88
N ILE A 301 28.73 11.30 -20.45
CA ILE A 301 29.07 11.89 -21.73
C ILE A 301 30.48 12.53 -21.66
N THR A 302 30.77 13.21 -20.56
CA THR A 302 32.09 13.81 -20.34
C THR A 302 33.21 12.75 -20.30
N ILE A 303 32.99 11.66 -19.52
CA ILE A 303 33.92 10.52 -19.43
C ILE A 303 34.11 9.88 -20.81
N ALA A 304 33.05 9.68 -21.57
CA ALA A 304 33.11 9.11 -22.92
C ALA A 304 33.96 9.97 -23.88
N ILE A 305 33.76 11.30 -23.84
CA ILE A 305 34.55 12.25 -24.65
C ILE A 305 36.01 12.20 -24.21
N ILE A 306 36.31 12.28 -22.92
CA ILE A 306 37.69 12.24 -22.41
C ILE A 306 38.37 10.92 -22.78
N SER A 307 37.66 9.79 -22.67
CA SER A 307 38.19 8.49 -23.08
C SER A 307 38.49 8.45 -24.57
N ALA A 308 37.61 8.93 -25.45
CA ALA A 308 37.81 8.95 -26.86
C ALA A 308 39.00 9.85 -27.25
N LEU A 309 39.08 11.07 -26.70
CA LEU A 309 40.19 11.99 -26.94
C LEU A 309 41.51 11.44 -26.41
N GLY A 310 41.50 10.82 -25.24
CA GLY A 310 42.68 10.19 -24.64
C GLY A 310 43.27 9.09 -25.54
N TRP A 311 42.41 8.20 -26.07
CA TRP A 311 42.84 7.15 -26.97
C TRP A 311 43.28 7.69 -28.34
N PHE A 312 42.63 8.75 -28.84
CA PHE A 312 42.99 9.39 -30.11
C PHE A 312 44.35 10.09 -30.04
N PHE A 313 44.58 10.93 -29.03
CA PHE A 313 45.78 11.78 -28.96
C PHE A 313 46.96 11.12 -28.22
N VAL A 314 46.69 10.36 -27.15
CA VAL A 314 47.72 9.78 -26.27
C VAL A 314 47.96 8.31 -26.58
N GLY A 315 46.87 7.55 -26.80
CA GLY A 315 46.98 6.11 -27.10
C GLY A 315 47.44 5.79 -28.49
N GLY A 316 47.29 6.70 -29.49
CA GLY A 316 47.76 6.54 -30.85
C GLY A 316 47.16 5.36 -31.62
N ILE A 317 46.04 4.78 -31.13
CA ILE A 317 45.44 3.54 -31.69
C ILE A 317 44.49 3.83 -32.87
N GLY A 318 44.23 5.11 -33.15
CA GLY A 318 43.43 5.52 -34.32
C GLY A 318 42.00 5.90 -34.01
N LEU A 319 41.32 6.53 -34.98
CA LEU A 319 39.98 7.08 -34.85
C LEU A 319 38.92 6.00 -34.54
N THR A 320 39.01 4.86 -35.20
CA THR A 320 38.09 3.73 -35.05
C THR A 320 37.99 3.28 -33.58
N PHE A 321 39.12 3.08 -32.96
CA PHE A 321 39.17 2.65 -31.56
C PHE A 321 38.64 3.71 -30.60
N SER A 322 38.95 4.99 -30.86
CA SER A 322 38.47 6.11 -30.06
C SER A 322 36.93 6.22 -30.09
N ILE A 323 36.31 6.00 -31.24
CA ILE A 323 34.87 5.99 -31.41
C ILE A 323 34.27 4.79 -30.68
N LEU A 324 34.89 3.61 -30.76
CA LEU A 324 34.44 2.43 -30.00
C LEU A 324 34.49 2.64 -28.49
N ALA A 325 35.54 3.27 -27.99
CA ALA A 325 35.66 3.62 -26.59
C ALA A 325 34.54 4.59 -26.16
N PHE A 326 34.27 5.61 -26.95
CA PHE A 326 33.15 6.53 -26.74
C PHE A 326 31.81 5.81 -26.67
N VAL A 327 31.49 5.00 -27.66
CA VAL A 327 30.24 4.24 -27.76
C VAL A 327 30.12 3.28 -26.61
N SER A 328 31.20 2.56 -26.26
CA SER A 328 31.19 1.56 -25.17
C SER A 328 30.94 2.18 -23.82
N VAL A 329 31.56 3.32 -23.48
CA VAL A 329 31.32 4.06 -22.25
C VAL A 329 29.87 4.50 -22.12
N ILE A 330 29.30 5.07 -23.19
CA ILE A 330 27.91 5.54 -23.21
C ILE A 330 26.95 4.39 -22.98
N ILE A 331 27.14 3.26 -23.64
CA ILE A 331 26.20 2.13 -23.59
C ILE A 331 26.26 1.40 -22.28
N ILE A 332 27.46 1.08 -21.78
CA ILE A 332 27.65 0.38 -20.49
C ILE A 332 27.10 1.18 -19.33
N SER A 333 27.13 2.49 -19.43
CA SER A 333 26.68 3.38 -18.37
C SER A 333 25.16 3.53 -18.26
N CYS A 334 24.37 2.92 -19.15
CA CYS A 334 22.91 3.01 -19.10
C CYS A 334 22.33 2.32 -17.85
N PRO A 335 21.78 3.04 -16.85
CA PRO A 335 21.18 2.42 -15.67
C PRO A 335 19.74 1.97 -15.93
N CYS A 336 19.57 1.04 -16.90
CA CYS A 336 18.23 0.62 -17.38
C CYS A 336 17.34 0.06 -16.26
N ALA A 337 17.92 -0.62 -15.27
CA ALA A 337 17.21 -1.17 -14.13
C ALA A 337 16.70 -0.11 -13.12
N LEU A 338 17.22 1.13 -13.20
CA LEU A 338 16.85 2.21 -12.28
C LEU A 338 15.36 2.57 -12.37
N GLY A 339 14.80 2.61 -13.58
CA GLY A 339 13.39 2.89 -13.82
C GLY A 339 12.45 1.84 -13.21
N ILE A 340 12.93 0.59 -13.01
CA ILE A 340 12.15 -0.52 -12.48
C ILE A 340 12.37 -0.69 -10.96
N ALA A 341 13.48 -0.21 -10.42
CA ALA A 341 13.94 -0.47 -9.06
C ALA A 341 12.89 -0.12 -7.99
N THR A 342 12.25 1.03 -8.10
CA THR A 342 11.23 1.50 -7.17
C THR A 342 9.86 0.88 -7.45
N PRO A 343 9.27 0.95 -8.66
CA PRO A 343 7.92 0.47 -8.88
C PRO A 343 7.78 -1.05 -8.70
N ALA A 344 8.81 -1.84 -9.02
CA ALA A 344 8.75 -3.28 -8.80
C ALA A 344 8.63 -3.65 -7.31
N ALA A 345 9.48 -3.06 -6.45
CA ALA A 345 9.42 -3.33 -5.02
C ALA A 345 8.16 -2.76 -4.37
N LEU A 346 7.72 -1.57 -4.80
CA LEU A 346 6.49 -0.93 -4.31
C LEU A 346 5.27 -1.79 -4.62
N MET A 347 5.13 -2.25 -5.88
CA MET A 347 4.00 -3.10 -6.29
C MET A 347 3.94 -4.41 -5.52
N VAL A 348 5.09 -5.10 -5.36
CA VAL A 348 5.14 -6.36 -4.61
C VAL A 348 4.86 -6.11 -3.14
N GLY A 349 5.40 -5.05 -2.56
CA GLY A 349 5.18 -4.68 -1.16
C GLY A 349 3.73 -4.29 -0.86
N ALA A 350 3.14 -3.41 -1.68
CA ALA A 350 1.73 -3.01 -1.54
C ALA A 350 0.78 -4.18 -1.80
N GLY A 351 1.06 -5.02 -2.81
CA GLY A 351 0.28 -6.23 -3.07
C GLY A 351 0.34 -7.20 -1.89
N LYS A 352 1.53 -7.38 -1.28
CA LYS A 352 1.69 -8.23 -0.08
C LYS A 352 0.99 -7.64 1.14
N ALA A 353 0.94 -6.32 1.29
CA ALA A 353 0.17 -5.64 2.32
C ALA A 353 -1.32 -5.90 2.14
N ALA A 354 -1.85 -5.71 0.92
CA ALA A 354 -3.26 -5.91 0.60
C ALA A 354 -3.71 -7.37 0.81
N GLU A 355 -2.88 -8.37 0.45
CA GLU A 355 -3.14 -9.78 0.76
C GLU A 355 -3.32 -10.06 2.26
N ASN A 356 -2.83 -9.19 3.12
CA ASN A 356 -2.95 -9.30 4.57
C ASN A 356 -3.96 -8.31 5.17
N GLY A 357 -4.82 -7.70 4.35
CA GLY A 357 -5.81 -6.73 4.81
C GLY A 357 -5.23 -5.37 5.22
N ILE A 358 -4.04 -5.01 4.72
CA ILE A 358 -3.37 -3.74 5.00
C ILE A 358 -3.32 -2.93 3.70
N LEU A 359 -4.06 -1.83 3.66
CA LEU A 359 -4.18 -0.97 2.49
C LEU A 359 -3.31 0.27 2.67
N ILE A 360 -2.36 0.50 1.78
CA ILE A 360 -1.41 1.61 1.85
C ILE A 360 -1.74 2.63 0.76
N LYS A 361 -2.13 3.83 1.14
CA LYS A 361 -2.41 4.94 0.22
C LYS A 361 -1.11 5.59 -0.24
N GLY A 362 -0.61 5.14 -1.37
CA GLY A 362 0.56 5.75 -2.00
C GLY A 362 1.91 5.37 -1.37
N GLY A 363 2.95 5.54 -2.16
CA GLY A 363 4.30 5.19 -1.76
C GLY A 363 4.93 6.10 -0.70
N GLU A 364 4.41 7.31 -0.54
CA GLU A 364 4.86 8.25 0.50
C GLU A 364 4.54 7.72 1.90
N ASN A 365 3.33 7.19 2.12
CA ASN A 365 2.94 6.61 3.40
C ASN A 365 3.77 5.36 3.74
N LEU A 366 4.17 4.58 2.73
CA LEU A 366 5.08 3.46 2.92
C LEU A 366 6.48 3.93 3.37
N GLU A 367 6.97 5.06 2.83
CA GLU A 367 8.24 5.64 3.25
C GLU A 367 8.13 6.26 4.65
N ASN A 368 7.01 6.96 4.97
CA ASN A 368 6.74 7.52 6.28
C ASN A 368 6.65 6.42 7.34
N ALA A 369 5.95 5.31 7.06
CA ALA A 369 5.87 4.15 7.95
C ALA A 369 7.26 3.60 8.37
N ARG A 370 8.24 3.64 7.45
CA ARG A 370 9.61 3.27 7.77
C ARG A 370 10.27 4.23 8.76
N LYS A 371 9.96 5.54 8.68
CA LYS A 371 10.60 6.60 9.47
C LYS A 371 9.99 6.76 10.86
N VAL A 372 8.84 6.14 11.13
CA VAL A 372 8.12 6.25 12.41
C VAL A 372 9.02 5.93 13.59
N GLN A 373 9.06 6.85 14.54
CA GLN A 373 9.81 6.76 15.78
C GLN A 373 8.90 6.63 17.00
N ILE A 374 7.68 7.20 16.93
CA ILE A 374 6.66 7.09 17.96
C ILE A 374 5.31 6.79 17.32
N ILE A 375 4.58 5.84 17.92
CA ILE A 375 3.19 5.55 17.57
C ILE A 375 2.31 5.94 18.74
N ILE A 376 1.29 6.73 18.44
CA ILE A 376 0.27 7.16 19.38
C ILE A 376 -0.99 6.36 19.07
N PHE A 377 -1.50 5.66 20.06
CA PHE A 377 -2.77 4.94 19.95
C PHE A 377 -3.87 5.73 20.64
N ASP A 378 -5.00 5.89 19.97
CA ASP A 378 -6.22 6.23 20.69
C ASP A 378 -6.56 5.08 21.64
N LYS A 379 -7.25 5.39 22.74
CA LYS A 379 -7.68 4.37 23.69
C LYS A 379 -8.93 3.64 23.18
N THR A 380 -10.01 4.37 22.99
CA THR A 380 -11.37 3.84 22.80
C THR A 380 -11.55 3.30 21.38
N GLY A 381 -12.00 2.04 21.25
CA GLY A 381 -12.16 1.41 19.92
C GLY A 381 -10.84 1.05 19.22
N THR A 382 -9.68 1.31 19.85
CA THR A 382 -8.34 1.03 19.31
C THR A 382 -7.57 0.11 20.28
N LEU A 383 -7.07 0.61 21.40
CA LEU A 383 -6.43 -0.23 22.41
C LEU A 383 -7.46 -1.05 23.20
N THR A 384 -8.70 -0.61 23.20
CA THR A 384 -9.84 -1.29 23.81
C THR A 384 -10.88 -1.64 22.73
N LYS A 385 -11.79 -2.55 23.05
CA LYS A 385 -12.83 -3.00 22.12
C LYS A 385 -13.94 -1.94 21.88
N GLY A 386 -13.90 -0.80 22.59
CA GLY A 386 -14.93 0.24 22.53
C GLY A 386 -16.30 -0.21 23.07
N ILE A 387 -16.34 -1.38 23.66
CA ILE A 387 -17.56 -1.99 24.19
C ILE A 387 -17.37 -2.18 25.69
N PRO A 388 -18.00 -1.32 26.53
CA PRO A 388 -17.98 -1.50 27.98
C PRO A 388 -18.54 -2.87 28.35
N SER A 389 -17.95 -3.49 29.38
CA SER A 389 -18.47 -4.73 29.98
C SER A 389 -18.58 -4.57 31.49
N VAL A 390 -19.61 -5.17 32.06
CA VAL A 390 -19.78 -5.23 33.51
C VAL A 390 -18.68 -6.14 34.07
N THR A 391 -17.89 -5.60 35.00
CA THR A 391 -16.81 -6.35 35.69
C THR A 391 -17.15 -6.74 37.10
N ASP A 392 -17.91 -5.89 37.80
CA ASP A 392 -18.31 -6.15 39.19
C ASP A 392 -19.71 -5.61 39.46
N VAL A 393 -20.45 -6.33 40.27
CA VAL A 393 -21.72 -5.92 40.84
C VAL A 393 -21.58 -6.02 42.34
N VAL A 394 -21.64 -4.90 43.04
CA VAL A 394 -21.52 -4.82 44.50
C VAL A 394 -22.85 -4.45 45.09
N THR A 395 -23.33 -5.25 46.01
CA THR A 395 -24.61 -5.05 46.72
C THR A 395 -24.36 -4.47 48.11
N ILE A 396 -25.30 -3.69 48.60
CA ILE A 396 -25.22 -3.03 49.93
C ILE A 396 -26.09 -3.73 50.97
N ASN A 397 -27.23 -4.19 50.56
CA ASN A 397 -28.24 -4.86 51.42
C ASN A 397 -28.26 -6.36 51.10
N GLU A 398 -29.14 -7.12 51.77
CA GLU A 398 -29.32 -8.57 51.56
C GLU A 398 -29.81 -8.96 50.15
N MET A 399 -29.95 -8.00 49.22
CA MET A 399 -30.27 -8.26 47.81
C MET A 399 -29.17 -9.01 47.11
N ASN A 400 -29.56 -10.00 46.32
CA ASN A 400 -28.64 -10.76 45.48
C ASN A 400 -28.10 -9.88 44.34
N SER A 401 -26.84 -10.07 43.98
CA SER A 401 -26.17 -9.40 42.84
C SER A 401 -26.94 -9.58 41.54
N ASP A 402 -27.54 -10.76 41.32
CA ASP A 402 -28.31 -11.06 40.11
C ASP A 402 -29.61 -10.25 40.05
N GLU A 403 -30.25 -10.00 41.21
CA GLU A 403 -31.47 -9.19 41.27
C GLU A 403 -31.17 -7.69 41.02
N ILE A 404 -30.08 -7.17 41.58
CA ILE A 404 -29.61 -5.80 41.26
C ILE A 404 -29.28 -5.66 39.77
N LEU A 405 -28.57 -6.62 39.22
CA LEU A 405 -28.23 -6.61 37.77
C LEU A 405 -29.51 -6.72 36.93
N ARG A 406 -30.48 -7.56 37.31
CA ARG A 406 -31.76 -7.69 36.62
C ARG A 406 -32.57 -6.40 36.63
N LEU A 407 -32.72 -5.76 37.76
CA LEU A 407 -33.45 -4.51 37.91
C LEU A 407 -32.73 -3.36 37.16
N ALA A 408 -31.40 -3.33 37.19
CA ALA A 408 -30.63 -2.41 36.41
C ALA A 408 -30.83 -2.61 34.90
N ALA A 409 -30.81 -3.86 34.43
CA ALA A 409 -31.01 -4.18 33.02
C ALA A 409 -32.43 -3.85 32.54
N ILE A 410 -33.47 -4.06 33.38
CA ILE A 410 -34.85 -3.65 33.10
C ILE A 410 -34.92 -2.12 32.95
N SER A 411 -34.33 -1.38 33.88
CA SER A 411 -34.36 0.08 33.89
C SER A 411 -33.59 0.70 32.70
N GLU A 412 -32.51 0.07 32.25
CA GLU A 412 -31.66 0.54 31.17
C GLU A 412 -32.04 -0.03 29.78
N LYS A 413 -33.07 -0.88 29.71
CA LYS A 413 -33.45 -1.58 28.45
C LYS A 413 -33.77 -0.62 27.31
N ASN A 414 -34.39 0.51 27.64
CA ASN A 414 -34.82 1.52 26.67
C ASN A 414 -33.78 2.66 26.49
N SER A 415 -32.60 2.56 27.11
CA SER A 415 -31.52 3.52 27.03
C SER A 415 -30.61 3.18 25.86
N GLU A 416 -30.28 4.19 25.04
CA GLU A 416 -29.32 4.04 23.93
C GLU A 416 -27.87 4.16 24.39
N HIS A 417 -27.62 4.49 25.63
CA HIS A 417 -26.28 4.72 26.15
C HIS A 417 -25.43 3.43 26.12
N PRO A 418 -24.12 3.50 25.71
CA PRO A 418 -23.25 2.32 25.64
C PRO A 418 -23.16 1.51 26.97
N LEU A 419 -23.14 2.21 28.10
CA LEU A 419 -23.10 1.58 29.42
C LEU A 419 -24.41 0.82 29.72
N ALA A 420 -25.56 1.35 29.32
CA ALA A 420 -26.86 0.69 29.44
C ALA A 420 -26.90 -0.62 28.64
N ARG A 421 -26.45 -0.56 27.38
CA ARG A 421 -26.33 -1.75 26.50
C ARG A 421 -25.42 -2.81 27.12
N ALA A 422 -24.35 -2.40 27.82
CA ALA A 422 -23.44 -3.32 28.53
C ALA A 422 -24.13 -4.06 29.67
N ILE A 423 -24.93 -3.35 30.48
CA ILE A 423 -25.71 -3.93 31.59
C ILE A 423 -26.72 -4.94 31.03
N VAL A 424 -27.52 -4.56 30.05
CA VAL A 424 -28.52 -5.42 29.41
C VAL A 424 -27.88 -6.66 28.78
N ARG A 425 -26.75 -6.51 28.09
CA ARG A 425 -26.02 -7.64 27.53
C ARG A 425 -25.47 -8.59 28.59
N HIS A 426 -24.95 -8.06 29.68
CA HIS A 426 -24.43 -8.88 30.78
C HIS A 426 -25.55 -9.66 31.46
N ALA A 427 -26.69 -9.02 31.73
CA ALA A 427 -27.88 -9.68 32.29
C ALA A 427 -28.39 -10.83 31.40
N LYS A 428 -28.44 -10.61 30.07
CA LYS A 428 -28.82 -11.66 29.11
C LYS A 428 -27.83 -12.82 29.10
N LYS A 429 -26.51 -12.55 29.20
CA LYS A 429 -25.47 -13.59 29.28
C LYS A 429 -25.56 -14.44 30.53
N THR A 430 -26.03 -13.88 31.64
CA THR A 430 -26.27 -14.60 32.90
C THR A 430 -27.68 -15.22 32.96
N ASN A 431 -28.38 -15.30 31.82
CA ASN A 431 -29.72 -15.88 31.66
C ASN A 431 -30.80 -15.20 32.52
N LEU A 432 -30.61 -13.93 32.86
CA LEU A 432 -31.62 -13.15 33.58
C LEU A 432 -32.71 -12.65 32.62
N VAL A 433 -33.97 -12.73 33.07
CA VAL A 433 -35.11 -12.24 32.28
C VAL A 433 -35.21 -10.73 32.42
N VAL A 434 -35.09 -10.03 31.28
CA VAL A 434 -35.15 -8.57 31.22
C VAL A 434 -36.46 -8.15 30.57
N SER A 435 -37.44 -7.81 31.39
CA SER A 435 -38.75 -7.26 30.99
C SER A 435 -38.64 -5.80 30.61
N ASP A 436 -39.74 -5.19 30.13
CA ASP A 436 -39.80 -3.74 29.91
C ASP A 436 -40.12 -3.04 31.24
N PRO A 437 -39.58 -1.84 31.51
CA PRO A 437 -39.99 -1.02 32.65
C PRO A 437 -41.38 -0.42 32.41
N ASP A 438 -42.13 -0.21 33.48
CA ASP A 438 -43.48 0.41 33.43
C ASP A 438 -43.39 1.90 33.05
N SER A 439 -42.33 2.59 33.50
CA SER A 439 -41.97 3.92 33.02
C SER A 439 -40.46 4.10 32.93
N PHE A 440 -40.01 4.97 32.00
CA PHE A 440 -38.61 5.23 31.72
C PHE A 440 -38.39 6.70 31.44
N LYS A 441 -37.39 7.30 32.09
CA LYS A 441 -36.99 8.68 31.86
C LYS A 441 -35.46 8.78 31.89
N SER A 442 -34.87 9.13 30.76
CA SER A 442 -33.43 9.40 30.66
C SER A 442 -33.13 10.86 30.96
N ILE A 443 -32.07 11.10 31.75
CA ILE A 443 -31.55 12.42 32.09
C ILE A 443 -30.14 12.51 31.54
N THR A 444 -30.00 13.24 30.41
CA THR A 444 -28.77 13.33 29.64
C THR A 444 -27.57 13.68 30.50
N GLY A 445 -26.50 12.88 30.39
CA GLY A 445 -25.25 13.05 31.14
C GLY A 445 -25.29 12.76 32.61
N SER A 446 -26.44 12.25 33.15
CA SER A 446 -26.66 12.06 34.60
C SER A 446 -27.06 10.64 34.94
N GLY A 447 -28.16 10.14 34.38
CA GLY A 447 -28.67 8.81 34.69
C GLY A 447 -30.08 8.56 34.17
N VAL A 448 -30.71 7.53 34.71
CA VAL A 448 -32.03 7.04 34.34
C VAL A 448 -32.90 6.91 35.58
N GLU A 449 -34.17 7.29 35.45
CA GLU A 449 -35.25 7.04 36.39
C GLU A 449 -36.25 6.07 35.75
N ALA A 450 -36.56 4.96 36.42
CA ALA A 450 -37.46 3.94 35.92
C ALA A 450 -38.38 3.43 37.02
N GLN A 451 -39.59 3.00 36.63
CA GLN A 451 -40.54 2.29 37.50
C GLN A 451 -40.70 0.84 37.00
N TYR A 452 -40.62 -0.10 37.90
CA TYR A 452 -40.90 -1.50 37.58
C TYR A 452 -41.63 -2.16 38.76
N GLY A 453 -42.92 -2.50 38.59
CA GLY A 453 -43.79 -2.92 39.67
C GLY A 453 -43.91 -1.84 40.74
N ASP A 454 -43.74 -2.22 41.99
CA ASP A 454 -43.79 -1.28 43.13
C ASP A 454 -42.46 -0.53 43.38
N HIS A 455 -41.41 -0.80 42.58
CA HIS A 455 -40.08 -0.23 42.77
C HIS A 455 -39.81 0.97 41.91
N GLN A 456 -39.37 2.08 42.50
CA GLN A 456 -38.76 3.22 41.84
C GLN A 456 -37.23 3.01 41.79
N ILE A 457 -36.67 2.98 40.60
CA ILE A 457 -35.25 2.69 40.37
C ILE A 457 -34.57 3.90 39.80
N LEU A 458 -33.49 4.35 40.43
CA LEU A 458 -32.62 5.41 39.97
C LEU A 458 -31.24 4.84 39.67
N ILE A 459 -30.75 5.06 38.47
CA ILE A 459 -29.43 4.59 38.01
C ILE A 459 -28.66 5.77 37.46
N GLY A 460 -27.43 6.00 37.94
CA GLY A 460 -26.65 7.11 37.40
C GLY A 460 -25.34 7.36 38.13
N ASN A 461 -24.74 8.52 37.80
CA ASN A 461 -23.50 8.95 38.41
C ASN A 461 -23.72 9.52 39.83
N ARG A 462 -22.60 9.72 40.54
CA ARG A 462 -22.59 10.26 41.92
C ARG A 462 -23.41 11.54 42.08
N LYS A 463 -23.24 12.50 41.14
CA LYS A 463 -23.95 13.76 41.16
C LYS A 463 -25.47 13.61 40.99
N PHE A 464 -25.90 12.71 40.14
CA PHE A 464 -27.32 12.42 39.90
C PHE A 464 -27.99 11.83 41.19
N ILE A 465 -27.35 10.88 41.84
CA ILE A 465 -27.85 10.26 43.06
C ILE A 465 -27.93 11.27 44.21
N THR A 466 -26.90 12.08 44.38
CA THR A 466 -26.86 13.11 45.44
C THR A 466 -27.92 14.19 45.21
N ASN A 467 -28.15 14.61 43.97
CA ASN A 467 -29.19 15.60 43.60
C ASN A 467 -30.62 15.10 43.89
N ASN A 468 -30.83 13.75 43.91
CA ASN A 468 -32.08 13.13 44.30
C ASN A 468 -32.22 12.93 45.83
N GLY A 469 -31.33 13.54 46.61
CA GLY A 469 -31.39 13.53 48.08
C GLY A 469 -30.91 12.23 48.72
N ILE A 470 -30.20 11.38 47.99
CA ILE A 470 -29.67 10.11 48.47
C ILE A 470 -28.22 10.28 48.88
N THR A 471 -27.89 9.98 50.13
CA THR A 471 -26.53 10.05 50.68
C THR A 471 -25.77 8.76 50.37
N ILE A 472 -24.53 8.91 49.90
CA ILE A 472 -23.60 7.81 49.70
C ILE A 472 -22.78 7.67 50.97
N ASP A 473 -22.79 6.51 51.62
CA ASP A 473 -22.05 6.26 52.85
C ASP A 473 -20.51 6.19 52.58
N GLU A 474 -19.71 6.41 53.61
CA GLU A 474 -18.26 6.46 53.54
C GLU A 474 -17.64 5.15 53.02
N LYS A 475 -18.25 4.02 53.34
CA LYS A 475 -17.81 2.68 52.91
C LYS A 475 -17.98 2.51 51.42
N MET A 476 -19.11 2.99 50.87
CA MET A 476 -19.35 2.91 49.42
C MET A 476 -18.53 3.93 48.63
N GLU A 477 -18.34 5.11 49.19
CA GLU A 477 -17.49 6.10 48.56
C GLU A 477 -16.04 5.57 48.40
N LYS A 478 -15.50 4.90 49.41
CA LYS A 478 -14.22 4.20 49.31
C LYS A 478 -14.22 3.11 48.25
N LYS A 479 -15.32 2.35 48.13
CA LYS A 479 -15.42 1.31 47.10
C LYS A 479 -15.53 1.86 45.68
N ILE A 480 -16.27 2.98 45.50
CA ILE A 480 -16.34 3.70 44.25
C ILE A 480 -14.94 4.19 43.86
N GLN A 481 -14.23 4.81 44.81
CA GLN A 481 -12.86 5.29 44.59
C GLN A 481 -11.91 4.16 44.23
N GLU A 482 -12.00 3.00 44.90
CA GLU A 482 -11.19 1.81 44.58
C GLU A 482 -11.40 1.35 43.11
N PHE A 483 -12.68 1.30 42.67
CA PHE A 483 -13.00 0.95 41.29
C PHE A 483 -12.51 1.99 40.28
N GLU A 484 -12.69 3.29 40.59
CA GLU A 484 -12.21 4.39 39.75
C GLU A 484 -10.68 4.38 39.66
N GLU A 485 -9.97 4.10 40.76
CA GLU A 485 -8.52 3.92 40.76
C GLU A 485 -8.07 2.67 39.98
N GLY A 486 -8.93 1.65 39.93
CA GLY A 486 -8.74 0.46 39.09
C GLY A 486 -9.05 0.68 37.61
N GLY A 487 -9.45 1.88 37.20
CA GLY A 487 -9.76 2.22 35.80
C GLY A 487 -11.18 1.84 35.38
N LYS A 488 -12.12 1.65 36.32
CA LYS A 488 -13.50 1.28 36.04
C LYS A 488 -14.42 2.49 36.14
N THR A 489 -15.44 2.52 35.27
CA THR A 489 -16.55 3.46 35.38
C THR A 489 -17.60 2.86 36.31
N THR A 490 -18.02 3.61 37.30
CA THR A 490 -19.02 3.15 38.29
C THR A 490 -20.38 3.78 38.04
N ILE A 491 -21.41 2.97 38.06
CA ILE A 491 -22.81 3.40 38.05
C ILE A 491 -23.45 2.97 39.39
N ILE A 492 -24.13 3.91 40.02
CA ILE A 492 -24.80 3.73 41.33
C ILE A 492 -26.26 3.43 41.07
N ILE A 493 -26.79 2.43 41.80
CA ILE A 493 -28.17 1.99 41.72
C ILE A 493 -28.86 2.23 43.07
N CYS A 494 -30.00 2.91 43.01
CA CYS A 494 -30.85 3.15 44.15
C CYS A 494 -32.25 2.60 43.85
N ILE A 495 -32.84 1.89 44.80
CA ILE A 495 -34.20 1.33 44.76
C ILE A 495 -34.95 1.94 45.90
N ASP A 496 -36.17 2.50 45.64
CA ASP A 496 -37.06 3.11 46.63
C ASP A 496 -36.31 4.15 47.51
N LYS A 497 -35.51 5.01 46.83
CA LYS A 497 -34.68 6.07 47.45
C LYS A 497 -33.61 5.54 48.42
N LYS A 498 -33.31 4.24 48.41
CA LYS A 498 -32.23 3.64 49.19
C LYS A 498 -31.08 3.21 48.24
N LEU A 499 -29.87 3.50 48.65
CA LEU A 499 -28.68 3.02 47.94
C LEU A 499 -28.66 1.48 48.01
N SER A 500 -28.70 0.82 46.88
CA SER A 500 -28.83 -0.63 46.73
C SER A 500 -27.59 -1.31 46.20
N GLY A 501 -26.84 -0.67 45.33
CA GLY A 501 -25.61 -1.26 44.78
C GLY A 501 -24.84 -0.36 43.83
N ILE A 502 -23.73 -0.92 43.38
CA ILE A 502 -22.84 -0.31 42.38
C ILE A 502 -22.58 -1.35 41.31
N ILE A 503 -22.64 -0.94 40.04
CA ILE A 503 -22.14 -1.69 38.92
C ILE A 503 -20.87 -1.00 38.43
N ALA A 504 -19.74 -1.73 38.44
CA ALA A 504 -18.50 -1.28 37.88
C ALA A 504 -18.32 -1.86 36.46
N MET A 505 -17.95 -1.01 35.52
CA MET A 505 -17.77 -1.37 34.13
C MET A 505 -16.40 -0.90 33.64
N MET A 506 -15.82 -1.65 32.76
CA MET A 506 -14.56 -1.27 32.12
C MET A 506 -14.63 -1.59 30.64
N ASP A 507 -14.02 -0.73 29.84
CA ASP A 507 -13.79 -1.05 28.44
C ASP A 507 -12.69 -2.11 28.34
N THR A 508 -12.98 -3.19 27.65
CA THR A 508 -12.09 -4.37 27.60
C THR A 508 -10.91 -4.07 26.70
N ILE A 509 -9.69 -4.30 27.19
CA ILE A 509 -8.47 -4.21 26.38
C ILE A 509 -8.57 -5.20 25.21
N SER A 510 -8.18 -4.78 24.02
CA SER A 510 -8.14 -5.63 22.82
C SER A 510 -7.19 -6.80 23.03
N ASP A 511 -7.61 -8.00 22.64
CA ASP A 511 -6.93 -9.27 22.95
C ASP A 511 -5.45 -9.28 22.54
N ASN A 512 -5.10 -8.60 21.44
CA ASN A 512 -3.76 -8.59 20.85
C ASN A 512 -2.96 -7.30 21.14
N ALA A 513 -3.50 -6.39 21.98
CA ALA A 513 -2.89 -5.08 22.23
C ALA A 513 -1.52 -5.20 22.90
N LEU A 514 -1.41 -6.00 23.96
CA LEU A 514 -0.14 -6.18 24.70
C LEU A 514 0.96 -6.73 23.79
N GLU A 515 0.64 -7.74 22.99
CA GLU A 515 1.60 -8.38 22.08
C GLU A 515 2.07 -7.40 20.99
N ALA A 516 1.14 -6.63 20.40
CA ALA A 516 1.45 -5.62 19.40
C ALA A 516 2.39 -4.53 19.96
N ILE A 517 2.07 -4.01 21.17
CA ILE A 517 2.87 -2.97 21.81
C ILE A 517 4.29 -3.48 22.14
N GLN A 518 4.39 -4.67 22.70
CA GLN A 518 5.71 -5.27 23.01
C GLN A 518 6.54 -5.43 21.75
N ARG A 519 5.91 -5.84 20.63
CA ARG A 519 6.62 -5.99 19.37
C ARG A 519 7.07 -4.65 18.77
N LEU A 520 6.25 -3.60 18.86
CA LEU A 520 6.62 -2.26 18.43
C LEU A 520 7.82 -1.73 19.24
N LYS A 521 7.78 -1.88 20.55
CA LYS A 521 8.90 -1.51 21.43
C LYS A 521 10.19 -2.29 21.11
N LYS A 522 10.07 -3.59 20.84
CA LYS A 522 11.21 -4.42 20.39
C LYS A 522 11.77 -3.95 19.04
N ASN A 523 10.96 -3.37 18.18
CA ASN A 523 11.38 -2.77 16.92
C ASN A 523 11.97 -1.35 17.07
N GLY A 524 12.19 -0.88 18.31
CA GLY A 524 12.76 0.44 18.65
C GLY A 524 11.78 1.61 18.47
N ILE A 525 10.48 1.35 18.47
CA ILE A 525 9.43 2.37 18.30
C ILE A 525 8.87 2.68 19.69
N GLN A 526 8.81 3.97 20.04
CA GLN A 526 8.13 4.44 21.24
C GLN A 526 6.63 4.30 21.08
N VAL A 527 5.93 3.94 22.15
CA VAL A 527 4.48 3.81 22.16
C VAL A 527 3.88 4.78 23.16
N ALA A 528 2.87 5.53 22.71
CA ALA A 528 2.11 6.44 23.53
C ALA A 528 0.61 6.15 23.43
N MET A 529 -0.15 6.53 24.44
CA MET A 529 -1.60 6.48 24.47
C MET A 529 -2.18 7.88 24.56
N LEU A 530 -3.27 8.11 23.83
CA LEU A 530 -4.02 9.36 23.80
C LEU A 530 -5.48 9.06 24.17
N THR A 531 -6.06 9.78 25.12
CA THR A 531 -7.43 9.56 25.58
C THR A 531 -8.06 10.80 26.22
N GLY A 532 -9.39 10.91 26.12
CA GLY A 532 -10.19 11.86 26.86
C GLY A 532 -10.48 11.47 28.32
N ASP A 533 -10.12 10.25 28.72
CA ASP A 533 -10.35 9.77 30.10
C ASP A 533 -9.46 10.50 31.10
N ASN A 534 -9.85 10.37 32.38
CA ASN A 534 -9.04 10.92 33.44
C ASN A 534 -7.67 10.22 33.56
N THR A 535 -6.72 10.94 34.13
CA THR A 535 -5.32 10.51 34.23
C THR A 535 -5.15 9.19 34.99
N LYS A 536 -5.99 8.87 36.00
CA LYS A 536 -5.91 7.62 36.77
C LYS A 536 -6.27 6.40 35.90
N ILE A 537 -7.40 6.46 35.20
CA ILE A 537 -7.86 5.40 34.29
C ILE A 537 -6.84 5.17 33.16
N ALA A 538 -6.35 6.27 32.57
CA ALA A 538 -5.36 6.19 31.51
C ALA A 538 -4.07 5.50 31.94
N ASN A 539 -3.54 5.87 33.11
CA ASN A 539 -2.33 5.26 33.66
C ASN A 539 -2.51 3.80 34.03
N ALA A 540 -3.68 3.39 34.53
CA ALA A 540 -3.97 1.99 34.85
C ALA A 540 -3.93 1.10 33.60
N ILE A 541 -4.51 1.57 32.49
CA ILE A 541 -4.47 0.86 31.19
C ILE A 541 -3.07 0.84 30.62
N ALA A 542 -2.37 1.98 30.65
CA ALA A 542 -1.01 2.10 30.16
C ALA A 542 -0.04 1.16 30.88
N SER A 543 -0.17 1.03 32.20
CA SER A 543 0.65 0.11 32.99
C SER A 543 0.41 -1.35 32.60
N LYS A 544 -0.86 -1.76 32.39
CA LYS A 544 -1.19 -3.11 31.93
C LYS A 544 -0.62 -3.44 30.56
N LEU A 545 -0.56 -2.44 29.67
CA LEU A 545 -0.04 -2.59 28.30
C LEU A 545 1.46 -2.29 28.20
N GLY A 546 2.08 -1.79 29.26
CA GLY A 546 3.49 -1.38 29.24
C GLY A 546 3.77 -0.16 28.39
N ILE A 547 2.81 0.79 28.29
CA ILE A 547 2.96 2.05 27.54
C ILE A 547 3.68 3.07 28.40
N ASP A 548 4.69 3.73 27.86
CA ASP A 548 5.57 4.62 28.61
C ASP A 548 5.10 6.08 28.67
N ARG A 549 4.28 6.51 27.70
CA ARG A 549 3.84 7.90 27.55
C ARG A 549 2.33 7.98 27.41
N VAL A 550 1.70 8.76 28.27
CA VAL A 550 0.23 8.89 28.34
C VAL A 550 -0.16 10.37 28.21
N PHE A 551 -1.13 10.64 27.36
CA PHE A 551 -1.79 11.92 27.21
C PHE A 551 -3.26 11.71 27.56
N ALA A 552 -3.63 12.08 28.78
CA ALA A 552 -4.97 11.94 29.33
C ALA A 552 -5.70 13.28 29.33
N GLU A 553 -7.04 13.25 29.50
CA GLU A 553 -7.92 14.42 29.61
C GLU A 553 -7.84 15.33 28.38
N VAL A 554 -7.58 14.75 27.18
CA VAL A 554 -7.42 15.47 25.92
C VAL A 554 -8.76 15.46 25.17
N SER A 555 -9.31 16.66 24.93
CA SER A 555 -10.53 16.78 24.12
C SER A 555 -10.27 16.43 22.64
N PRO A 556 -11.32 16.06 21.86
CA PRO A 556 -11.13 15.73 20.44
C PRO A 556 -10.43 16.82 19.63
N GLN A 557 -10.71 18.11 19.93
CA GLN A 557 -10.08 19.25 19.25
C GLN A 557 -8.60 19.44 19.64
N GLU A 558 -8.20 18.97 20.82
CA GLU A 558 -6.82 19.10 21.30
C GLU A 558 -5.91 17.93 20.88
N LYS A 559 -6.47 16.83 20.37
CA LYS A 559 -5.69 15.68 19.92
C LYS A 559 -4.65 16.06 18.85
N GLU A 560 -5.01 16.94 17.94
CA GLU A 560 -4.11 17.48 16.91
C GLU A 560 -2.92 18.23 17.54
N ASN A 561 -3.16 19.03 18.58
CA ASN A 561 -2.11 19.81 19.26
C ASN A 561 -1.07 18.91 19.93
N VAL A 562 -1.50 17.76 20.49
CA VAL A 562 -0.59 16.77 21.08
C VAL A 562 0.36 16.23 20.01
N ILE A 563 -0.16 15.89 18.82
CA ILE A 563 0.65 15.41 17.71
C ILE A 563 1.61 16.47 17.23
N ALA A 564 1.15 17.72 17.04
CA ALA A 564 1.98 18.85 16.65
C ALA A 564 3.13 19.08 17.63
N LYS A 565 2.88 19.00 18.93
CA LYS A 565 3.90 19.14 19.99
C LYS A 565 4.99 18.05 19.87
N ILE A 566 4.62 16.79 19.64
CA ILE A 566 5.58 15.69 19.49
C ILE A 566 6.39 15.84 18.20
N LYS A 567 5.77 16.32 17.12
CA LYS A 567 6.49 16.64 15.87
C LYS A 567 7.52 17.77 16.08
N GLN A 568 7.22 18.75 16.91
CA GLN A 568 8.18 19.81 17.30
C GLN A 568 9.38 19.26 18.10
N GLU A 569 9.23 18.10 18.77
CA GLU A 569 10.35 17.36 19.37
C GLU A 569 11.29 16.72 18.31
N GLY A 570 11.00 16.89 17.01
CA GLY A 570 11.79 16.32 15.90
C GLY A 570 11.48 14.83 15.63
N LYS A 571 10.41 14.29 16.16
CA LYS A 571 10.04 12.88 15.98
C LYS A 571 9.05 12.71 14.84
N THR A 572 9.21 11.62 14.09
CA THR A 572 8.23 11.16 13.10
C THR A 572 7.12 10.38 13.81
N VAL A 573 5.90 10.89 13.73
CA VAL A 573 4.74 10.45 14.51
C VAL A 573 3.79 9.64 13.63
N ALA A 574 3.38 8.46 14.09
CA ALA A 574 2.19 7.78 13.57
C ALA A 574 1.05 7.89 14.59
N MET A 575 -0.18 8.10 14.10
CA MET A 575 -1.42 8.03 14.89
C MET A 575 -2.23 6.83 14.44
N VAL A 576 -2.73 6.04 15.41
CA VAL A 576 -3.63 4.89 15.20
C VAL A 576 -4.96 5.16 15.88
N GLY A 577 -6.05 5.09 15.15
CA GLY A 577 -7.39 5.36 15.66
C GLY A 577 -8.50 4.75 14.81
N ASP A 578 -9.75 4.81 15.31
CA ASP A 578 -10.95 4.35 14.61
C ASP A 578 -11.55 5.43 13.69
N GLY A 579 -11.14 6.67 13.87
CA GLY A 579 -11.39 7.81 12.99
C GLY A 579 -12.69 8.57 13.17
N ILE A 580 -13.58 8.19 14.09
CA ILE A 580 -14.79 8.98 14.36
C ILE A 580 -14.41 10.32 15.00
N ASN A 581 -13.59 10.24 16.06
CA ASN A 581 -13.12 11.40 16.82
C ASN A 581 -11.65 11.76 16.52
N ASP A 582 -10.97 10.94 15.74
CA ASP A 582 -9.51 10.99 15.55
C ASP A 582 -9.09 11.51 14.18
N ALA A 583 -10.04 11.77 13.27
CA ALA A 583 -9.73 12.18 11.90
C ALA A 583 -8.77 13.40 11.83
N PRO A 584 -8.93 14.47 12.63
CA PRO A 584 -7.96 15.57 12.64
C PRO A 584 -6.57 15.13 13.11
N ALA A 585 -6.50 14.26 14.12
CA ALA A 585 -5.26 13.72 14.65
C ALA A 585 -4.56 12.80 13.64
N LEU A 586 -5.32 11.93 12.95
CA LEU A 586 -4.82 11.08 11.88
C LEU A 586 -4.23 11.89 10.72
N ALA A 587 -4.90 13.00 10.35
CA ALA A 587 -4.44 13.90 9.31
C ALA A 587 -3.19 14.71 9.71
N ALA A 588 -3.08 15.13 10.97
CA ALA A 588 -1.95 15.89 11.49
C ALA A 588 -0.67 15.05 11.65
N ALA A 589 -0.79 13.74 11.82
CA ALA A 589 0.34 12.83 11.96
C ALA A 589 1.14 12.70 10.65
N ASP A 590 2.43 12.33 10.74
CA ASP A 590 3.22 12.00 9.56
C ASP A 590 2.72 10.72 8.88
N LEU A 591 2.03 9.87 9.64
CA LEU A 591 1.35 8.68 9.18
C LEU A 591 0.08 8.44 10.00
N GLY A 592 -1.10 8.59 9.39
CA GLY A 592 -2.36 8.13 9.96
C GLY A 592 -2.57 6.64 9.64
N ILE A 593 -2.94 5.83 10.63
CA ILE A 593 -3.31 4.43 10.49
C ILE A 593 -4.74 4.28 11.03
N ALA A 594 -5.70 3.98 10.15
CA ALA A 594 -7.10 3.86 10.51
C ALA A 594 -7.59 2.40 10.43
N PHE A 595 -8.51 2.02 11.32
CA PHE A 595 -9.19 0.73 11.21
C PHE A 595 -10.33 0.77 10.19
N GLY A 596 -10.58 -0.35 9.53
CA GLY A 596 -11.58 -0.50 8.48
C GLY A 596 -13.03 -0.44 8.98
N SER A 597 -13.25 -0.75 10.25
CA SER A 597 -14.51 -0.54 10.97
C SER A 597 -14.82 0.93 11.24
N GLY A 598 -13.81 1.81 11.10
CA GLY A 598 -13.95 3.25 11.28
C GLY A 598 -14.77 3.92 10.17
N THR A 599 -15.12 5.20 10.40
CA THR A 599 -15.90 6.01 9.46
C THR A 599 -15.21 6.20 8.12
N ASP A 600 -15.98 6.55 7.10
CA ASP A 600 -15.43 6.89 5.78
C ASP A 600 -14.44 8.08 5.85
N ILE A 601 -14.63 9.00 6.80
CA ILE A 601 -13.70 10.11 7.08
C ILE A 601 -12.33 9.60 7.54
N ALA A 602 -12.28 8.58 8.41
CA ALA A 602 -11.02 7.96 8.83
C ALA A 602 -10.31 7.25 7.67
N LYS A 603 -11.09 6.60 6.82
CA LYS A 603 -10.57 5.99 5.61
C LYS A 603 -10.02 7.04 4.65
N GLU A 604 -10.60 8.25 4.59
CA GLU A 604 -10.07 9.36 3.76
C GLU A 604 -8.79 9.95 4.32
N THR A 605 -8.70 10.15 5.63
CA THR A 605 -7.55 10.80 6.30
C THR A 605 -6.38 9.87 6.57
N GLY A 606 -6.62 8.57 6.77
CA GLY A 606 -5.58 7.57 7.01
C GLY A 606 -4.67 7.34 5.81
N GLY A 607 -3.37 7.33 6.03
CA GLY A 607 -2.37 6.92 5.03
C GLY A 607 -2.25 5.39 4.89
N ILE A 608 -2.60 4.66 5.94
CA ILE A 608 -2.74 3.20 5.97
C ILE A 608 -4.11 2.86 6.55
N ILE A 609 -4.81 1.92 5.92
CA ILE A 609 -6.08 1.40 6.39
C ILE A 609 -5.91 -0.08 6.72
N LEU A 610 -6.30 -0.47 7.91
CA LEU A 610 -6.33 -1.85 8.36
C LEU A 610 -7.77 -2.37 8.20
N VAL A 611 -7.96 -3.34 7.33
CA VAL A 611 -9.31 -3.92 7.05
C VAL A 611 -9.90 -4.57 8.31
N LYS A 612 -9.05 -4.95 9.24
CA LYS A 612 -9.40 -5.57 10.52
C LYS A 612 -9.02 -4.69 11.70
N ASP A 613 -9.73 -4.91 12.82
CA ASP A 613 -9.45 -4.24 14.09
C ASP A 613 -8.40 -5.01 14.92
N ASP A 614 -7.31 -5.44 14.27
CA ASP A 614 -6.22 -6.17 14.93
C ASP A 614 -4.94 -5.35 14.99
N LEU A 615 -4.53 -5.00 16.20
CA LEU A 615 -3.32 -4.19 16.44
C LEU A 615 -2.02 -4.84 15.93
N ARG A 616 -1.98 -6.17 15.74
CA ARG A 616 -0.84 -6.86 15.12
C ARG A 616 -0.63 -6.44 13.67
N ASP A 617 -1.67 -5.95 13.00
CA ASP A 617 -1.55 -5.45 11.63
C ASP A 617 -0.85 -4.10 11.55
N VAL A 618 -0.90 -3.28 12.61
CA VAL A 618 -0.05 -2.08 12.75
C VAL A 618 1.43 -2.48 12.69
N VAL A 619 1.80 -3.51 13.46
CA VAL A 619 3.18 -4.05 13.46
C VAL A 619 3.58 -4.55 12.08
N THR A 620 2.68 -5.32 11.46
CA THR A 620 2.89 -5.89 10.12
C THR A 620 3.04 -4.79 9.06
N ALA A 621 2.21 -3.74 9.11
CA ALA A 621 2.29 -2.58 8.22
C ALA A 621 3.66 -1.88 8.32
N ILE A 622 4.13 -1.62 9.52
CA ILE A 622 5.43 -0.98 9.76
C ILE A 622 6.60 -1.89 9.31
N GLU A 623 6.59 -3.17 9.69
CA GLU A 623 7.66 -4.11 9.32
C GLU A 623 7.73 -4.32 7.80
N LEU A 624 6.59 -4.49 7.12
CA LEU A 624 6.53 -4.68 5.69
C LEU A 624 6.97 -3.42 4.94
N SER A 625 6.57 -2.24 5.41
CA SER A 625 7.01 -0.95 4.88
C SER A 625 8.53 -0.79 4.99
N LYS A 626 9.11 -1.07 6.16
CA LYS A 626 10.57 -1.07 6.37
C LYS A 626 11.29 -1.98 5.39
N LYS A 627 10.78 -3.21 5.19
CA LYS A 627 11.36 -4.18 4.25
C LYS A 627 11.21 -3.73 2.80
N THR A 628 10.06 -3.19 2.42
CA THR A 628 9.81 -2.71 1.05
C THR A 628 10.76 -1.57 0.69
N VAL A 629 10.90 -0.57 1.56
CA VAL A 629 11.83 0.54 1.34
C VAL A 629 13.29 0.07 1.34
N ALA A 630 13.65 -0.92 2.18
CA ALA A 630 14.98 -1.52 2.14
C ALA A 630 15.25 -2.20 0.79
N LYS A 631 14.26 -2.91 0.22
CA LYS A 631 14.37 -3.50 -1.12
C LYS A 631 14.49 -2.44 -2.21
N ILE A 632 13.74 -1.33 -2.13
CA ILE A 632 13.90 -0.19 -3.05
C ILE A 632 15.35 0.30 -3.01
N LYS A 633 15.90 0.55 -1.82
CA LYS A 633 17.30 0.99 -1.68
C LYS A 633 18.31 -0.01 -2.24
N GLN A 634 18.14 -1.30 -1.94
CA GLN A 634 18.97 -2.36 -2.50
C GLN A 634 18.92 -2.37 -4.03
N ASN A 635 17.72 -2.27 -4.61
CA ASN A 635 17.52 -2.24 -6.05
C ASN A 635 18.20 -1.04 -6.69
N LEU A 636 18.11 0.15 -6.08
CA LEU A 636 18.80 1.35 -6.55
C LEU A 636 20.33 1.15 -6.56
N VAL A 637 20.89 0.62 -5.48
CA VAL A 637 22.32 0.33 -5.41
C VAL A 637 22.73 -0.69 -6.47
N LEU A 638 21.99 -1.80 -6.60
CA LEU A 638 22.26 -2.83 -7.60
C LEU A 638 22.20 -2.28 -9.03
N SER A 639 21.28 -1.35 -9.31
CA SER A 639 21.15 -0.72 -10.64
C SER A 639 22.36 0.12 -11.02
N PHE A 640 23.11 0.65 -10.07
CA PHE A 640 24.30 1.48 -10.32
C PHE A 640 25.61 0.68 -10.25
N VAL A 641 25.71 -0.31 -9.36
CA VAL A 641 26.99 -1.02 -9.11
C VAL A 641 27.52 -1.69 -10.35
N TYR A 642 26.70 -2.40 -11.12
CA TYR A 642 27.13 -3.09 -12.35
C TYR A 642 27.68 -2.11 -13.37
N ASN A 643 26.97 -1.01 -13.58
CA ASN A 643 27.38 -0.01 -14.58
C ASN A 643 28.64 0.72 -14.14
N SER A 644 28.70 1.18 -12.88
CA SER A 644 29.87 1.89 -12.37
C SER A 644 31.13 1.03 -12.36
N ALA A 645 31.02 -0.27 -12.09
CA ALA A 645 32.15 -1.19 -12.13
C ALA A 645 32.69 -1.43 -13.57
N LEU A 646 31.81 -1.37 -14.57
CA LEU A 646 32.16 -1.61 -15.98
C LEU A 646 32.61 -0.36 -16.73
N ILE A 647 32.34 0.86 -16.23
CA ILE A 647 32.79 2.11 -16.88
C ILE A 647 34.30 2.16 -17.09
N PRO A 648 35.18 1.85 -16.11
CA PRO A 648 36.62 1.83 -16.36
C PRO A 648 37.04 0.83 -17.45
N VAL A 649 36.38 -0.32 -17.50
CA VAL A 649 36.61 -1.35 -18.53
C VAL A 649 36.23 -0.80 -19.91
N ALA A 650 35.07 -0.15 -20.03
CA ALA A 650 34.61 0.48 -21.24
C ALA A 650 35.50 1.66 -21.69
N ALA A 651 36.05 2.39 -20.72
CA ALA A 651 37.02 3.48 -21.01
C ALA A 651 38.39 2.98 -21.46
N GLY A 652 38.65 1.65 -21.40
CA GLY A 652 39.87 1.05 -21.91
C GLY A 652 40.87 0.59 -20.85
N ALA A 653 40.52 0.52 -19.58
CA ALA A 653 41.44 0.10 -18.51
C ALA A 653 42.07 -1.30 -18.75
N LEU A 654 41.43 -2.17 -19.52
CA LEU A 654 41.93 -3.51 -19.86
C LEU A 654 42.74 -3.55 -21.15
N VAL A 655 42.77 -2.50 -21.94
CA VAL A 655 43.51 -2.44 -23.22
C VAL A 655 45.02 -2.61 -23.08
N PRO A 656 45.69 -2.02 -22.09
CA PRO A 656 47.13 -2.25 -21.86
C PRO A 656 47.47 -3.71 -21.57
N ILE A 657 46.53 -4.48 -21.05
CA ILE A 657 46.76 -5.89 -20.60
C ILE A 657 46.40 -6.87 -21.76
N PHE A 658 45.21 -6.69 -22.36
CA PHE A 658 44.63 -7.64 -23.32
C PHE A 658 44.60 -7.14 -24.76
N GLY A 659 45.07 -5.90 -25.01
CA GLY A 659 45.04 -5.28 -26.36
C GLY A 659 43.65 -4.77 -26.76
N PRO A 660 43.53 -4.18 -27.97
CA PRO A 660 42.29 -3.56 -28.46
C PRO A 660 41.15 -4.56 -28.70
N HIS A 661 41.46 -5.85 -28.85
CA HIS A 661 40.46 -6.92 -29.11
C HIS A 661 39.40 -7.07 -28.03
N VAL A 662 39.64 -6.57 -26.80
CA VAL A 662 38.66 -6.54 -25.71
C VAL A 662 37.37 -5.82 -26.11
N TYR A 663 37.47 -4.82 -26.99
CA TYR A 663 36.33 -4.04 -27.47
C TYR A 663 35.33 -4.84 -28.35
N MET A 664 35.77 -5.94 -28.97
CA MET A 664 34.84 -6.84 -29.69
C MET A 664 33.84 -7.53 -28.76
N ILE A 665 34.23 -7.78 -27.52
CA ILE A 665 33.39 -8.49 -26.53
C ILE A 665 32.57 -7.51 -25.66
N LEU A 666 32.99 -6.25 -25.55
CA LEU A 666 32.41 -5.24 -24.70
C LEU A 666 30.91 -5.00 -24.94
N PRO A 667 30.38 -4.91 -26.18
CA PRO A 667 28.94 -4.77 -26.40
C PRO A 667 28.11 -5.92 -25.82
N PHE A 668 28.64 -7.16 -25.94
CA PHE A 668 27.99 -8.35 -25.38
C PHE A 668 28.04 -8.37 -23.85
N LEU A 669 29.17 -7.98 -23.25
CA LEU A 669 29.31 -7.85 -21.80
C LEU A 669 28.37 -6.75 -21.26
N ALA A 670 28.27 -5.62 -21.93
CA ALA A 670 27.36 -4.52 -21.59
C ALA A 670 25.92 -5.00 -21.57
N ALA A 671 25.50 -5.66 -22.61
CA ALA A 671 24.15 -6.18 -22.75
C ALA A 671 23.83 -7.28 -21.73
N GLY A 672 24.79 -8.18 -21.46
CA GLY A 672 24.67 -9.20 -20.42
C GLY A 672 24.55 -8.57 -19.02
N ALA A 673 25.34 -7.55 -18.72
CA ALA A 673 25.26 -6.82 -17.46
C ALA A 673 23.93 -6.09 -17.28
N MET A 674 23.42 -5.43 -18.31
CA MET A 674 22.12 -4.76 -18.30
C MET A 674 20.96 -5.75 -18.06
N ALA A 675 20.96 -6.88 -18.76
CA ALA A 675 19.95 -7.94 -18.57
C ALA A 675 20.01 -8.53 -17.16
N THR A 676 21.24 -8.83 -16.68
CA THR A 676 21.44 -9.37 -15.31
C THR A 676 21.01 -8.38 -14.24
N SER A 677 21.33 -7.08 -14.40
CA SER A 677 20.90 -6.04 -13.48
C SER A 677 19.37 -5.98 -13.36
N SER A 678 18.64 -5.98 -14.49
CA SER A 678 17.18 -5.96 -14.50
C SER A 678 16.57 -7.20 -13.86
N ILE A 679 17.08 -8.40 -14.15
CA ILE A 679 16.64 -9.66 -13.55
C ILE A 679 16.91 -9.66 -12.04
N THR A 680 18.06 -9.17 -11.61
CA THR A 680 18.44 -9.11 -10.19
C THR A 680 17.51 -8.18 -9.41
N VAL A 681 17.21 -6.99 -9.93
CA VAL A 681 16.29 -6.02 -9.32
C VAL A 681 14.89 -6.61 -9.16
N ILE A 682 14.38 -7.26 -10.19
CA ILE A 682 13.06 -7.91 -10.17
C ILE A 682 13.04 -9.05 -9.15
N SER A 683 14.02 -9.94 -9.22
CA SER A 683 14.13 -11.10 -8.32
C SER A 683 14.24 -10.66 -6.87
N ASN A 684 15.03 -9.61 -6.59
CA ASN A 684 15.17 -9.02 -5.25
C ASN A 684 13.82 -8.45 -4.75
N SER A 685 13.03 -7.82 -5.62
CA SER A 685 11.69 -7.33 -5.28
C SER A 685 10.73 -8.47 -4.96
N LEU A 686 10.76 -9.56 -5.75
CA LEU A 686 9.89 -10.73 -5.55
C LEU A 686 10.17 -11.47 -4.23
N LEU A 687 11.35 -11.29 -3.62
CA LEU A 687 11.63 -11.85 -2.29
C LEU A 687 10.68 -11.30 -1.21
N LEU A 688 10.03 -10.14 -1.42
CA LEU A 688 9.00 -9.63 -0.52
C LEU A 688 7.79 -10.58 -0.41
N ASN A 689 7.48 -11.38 -1.43
CA ASN A 689 6.40 -12.37 -1.37
C ASN A 689 6.62 -13.44 -0.29
N ARG A 690 7.89 -13.67 0.11
CA ARG A 690 8.24 -14.60 1.20
C ARG A 690 8.03 -14.01 2.59
N TYR A 691 7.62 -12.75 2.69
CA TYR A 691 7.32 -12.14 3.98
C TYR A 691 6.11 -12.82 4.62
N LYS A 692 6.26 -13.23 5.88
CA LYS A 692 5.18 -13.77 6.70
C LYS A 692 4.77 -12.70 7.71
N PRO A 693 3.47 -12.32 7.78
CA PRO A 693 2.96 -11.37 8.76
C PRO A 693 3.11 -11.91 10.18
N MET A 694 2.97 -11.03 11.17
CA MET A 694 3.16 -11.38 12.59
C MET A 694 2.24 -12.52 13.03
N ARG A 695 0.98 -12.51 12.61
CA ARG A 695 -0.01 -13.57 12.92
C ARG A 695 0.48 -14.95 12.50
N GLN A 696 0.88 -15.12 11.23
CA GLN A 696 1.34 -16.41 10.69
C GLN A 696 2.64 -16.92 11.33
N ARG A 697 3.45 -16.02 11.92
CA ARG A 697 4.66 -16.44 12.62
C ARG A 697 4.39 -17.03 14.00
N LEU A 698 3.23 -16.73 14.57
CA LEU A 698 2.81 -17.21 15.90
C LEU A 698 2.08 -18.55 15.81
N GLU A 699 1.31 -18.76 14.74
CA GLU A 699 0.63 -20.03 14.46
C GLU A 699 1.62 -21.18 14.17
N ILE A 700 2.87 -20.86 13.83
CA ILE A 700 3.92 -21.84 13.50
C ILE A 700 4.79 -22.21 14.72
N LYS A 701 4.69 -21.46 15.83
CA LYS A 701 5.36 -21.75 17.10
C LYS A 701 4.45 -22.48 18.07
#